data_d65ba11a7ae3aaa93ba30a1f1513bf05
#
_entry.id   d65ba11a7ae3aaa93ba30a1f1513bf05
#
_cell.length_a   1.000
_cell.length_b   1.000
_cell.length_c   1.000
_cell.angle_alpha   90.00
_cell.angle_beta   90.00
_cell.angle_gamma   90.00
#
_symmetry.space_group_name_H-M   'P 1'
#
loop_
_entity.id
_entity.type
_entity.pdbx_description
1 polymer ?
#
loop_
_entity_poly.entity_id
_entity_poly.type
_entity_poly.pdbx_seq_one_letter_code
_entity_poly.pdbx_strand_id
1 'polypeptide(L)'
;MKVLGIVGNNSIAKGLAARWDSREFHDSAAVLVDDGSVIAAVEEERLTRLKHTGAFPSRAIRFCLSQSGASVSSIDAIAVGYEGGHGPYRDHRLSRESFAQCLVESESADYHDLVSKIELVDHHRAHAFSAFYASGFDSALVVTLDAWGDGASGVVACVRDGEWTEMRRLGVTGQSLGIFYSHFMPYFGYGTGDEYKIMGLAATGDTARFAKDFSELYTLLDGGEFSVRTLTHDEATGLLARLGPPREPGDNFQPHHADIAAALQQAYERIVLHLVGHVVVESGMDQLCLAGGCAQNSVANGRIAASGFARIFVQPASNDAGVALGAAYAALHRRGCIRAGHSRLVTSCLGPDLGDDMTLGVTLNRWHGFVEYERVSDPAEVAAELLQREGVVGWMQGRSEYGPRALGARSILADPRQADLKDRLNTIVKERETFRPFAPAMLLEDAARMLDVSGAEDLRYMTFTSPVREDQRARIPAAVHADGTARPQVVTEADNPLFWRILTAFKRRTGIGVVINTSFNTAGEPIVQTLDDALPALLTAGLPAIVAGNYVVRAKPDWETRCDQLQIQRPSGGALLEDIDNPLGPRLWTTDGRRWTCVSLELAELLHAVVTNSIGAAMTDLGIDDRTIVRHELLRLWRSRVVRLVPAVD
;
A
#
# COMPACT_ATOMS: atom_id res chain seq x y z
N MET A 1 -19.87 -20.55 -7.92
CA MET A 1 -18.80 -21.24 -7.17
C MET A 1 -18.04 -20.22 -6.36
N LYS A 2 -18.04 -20.40 -5.04
CA LYS A 2 -17.39 -19.49 -4.09
C LYS A 2 -15.99 -19.96 -3.76
N VAL A 3 -15.01 -19.12 -4.01
CA VAL A 3 -13.60 -19.41 -3.73
C VAL A 3 -13.04 -18.33 -2.81
N LEU A 4 -12.44 -18.76 -1.70
CA LEU A 4 -11.67 -17.92 -0.80
C LEU A 4 -10.19 -18.00 -1.19
N GLY A 5 -9.63 -16.90 -1.69
CA GLY A 5 -8.20 -16.76 -1.93
C GLY A 5 -7.52 -16.16 -0.73
N ILE A 6 -6.36 -16.68 -0.35
CA ILE A 6 -5.56 -16.16 0.77
C ILE A 6 -4.07 -16.11 0.43
N VAL A 7 -3.40 -15.13 1.01
CA VAL A 7 -1.93 -15.01 1.04
C VAL A 7 -1.51 -14.60 2.45
N GLY A 8 -0.42 -15.14 2.93
CA GLY A 8 0.13 -14.89 4.27
C GLY A 8 0.74 -16.15 4.86
N ASN A 9 1.38 -16.00 6.01
CA ASN A 9 1.97 -17.10 6.76
C ASN A 9 0.87 -18.05 7.33
N ASN A 10 1.25 -19.25 7.66
CA ASN A 10 0.41 -20.26 8.34
C ASN A 10 0.53 -20.21 9.88
N SER A 11 0.94 -19.10 10.45
CA SER A 11 0.98 -18.90 11.89
C SER A 11 0.03 -17.79 12.33
N ILE A 12 -0.81 -18.07 13.32
CA ILE A 12 -1.59 -17.05 14.01
C ILE A 12 -0.65 -16.35 14.98
N ALA A 13 -0.09 -15.24 14.53
CA ALA A 13 0.91 -14.53 15.28
C ALA A 13 0.32 -13.91 16.54
N LYS A 14 0.83 -14.33 17.69
CA LYS A 14 0.57 -13.72 19.00
C LYS A 14 1.75 -12.81 19.35
N GLY A 15 1.56 -11.50 19.29
CA GLY A 15 2.57 -10.53 19.76
C GLY A 15 3.76 -10.34 18.82
N LEU A 16 4.98 -10.21 19.37
CA LEU A 16 6.22 -9.91 18.65
C LEU A 16 6.65 -10.94 17.60
N ALA A 17 6.26 -12.19 17.76
CA ALA A 17 6.53 -13.24 16.78
C ALA A 17 5.95 -12.91 15.39
N ALA A 18 4.83 -12.16 15.34
CA ALA A 18 4.26 -11.64 14.10
C ALA A 18 5.17 -10.71 13.31
N ARG A 19 6.17 -10.12 13.96
CA ARG A 19 7.08 -9.13 13.37
C ARG A 19 8.32 -9.73 12.76
N TRP A 20 8.82 -10.85 13.30
CA TRP A 20 10.05 -11.49 12.83
C TRP A 20 9.83 -12.30 11.55
N ASP A 21 8.62 -12.86 11.36
CA ASP A 21 8.21 -13.56 10.15
C ASP A 21 7.94 -12.61 8.95
N SER A 22 7.83 -11.31 9.17
CA SER A 22 7.54 -10.31 8.13
C SER A 22 8.67 -10.11 7.11
N ARG A 23 9.83 -10.72 7.28
CA ARG A 23 10.92 -10.69 6.28
C ARG A 23 10.72 -11.69 5.15
N GLU A 24 10.01 -12.78 5.42
CA GLU A 24 9.72 -13.85 4.45
C GLU A 24 8.32 -13.73 3.87
N PHE A 25 7.36 -13.23 4.66
CA PHE A 25 5.97 -13.02 4.26
C PHE A 25 5.55 -11.60 4.59
N HIS A 26 4.88 -10.94 3.66
CA HIS A 26 4.35 -9.59 3.83
C HIS A 26 3.04 -9.44 3.06
N ASP A 27 2.32 -8.35 3.34
CA ASP A 27 1.10 -7.96 2.65
C ASP A 27 0.01 -9.05 2.64
N SER A 28 -0.19 -9.73 3.79
CA SER A 28 -1.24 -10.75 3.94
C SER A 28 -2.61 -10.20 3.58
N ALA A 29 -3.41 -11.01 2.89
CA ALA A 29 -4.72 -10.62 2.41
C ALA A 29 -5.67 -11.80 2.24
N ALA A 30 -6.97 -11.49 2.17
CA ALA A 30 -7.99 -12.42 1.76
C ALA A 30 -8.91 -11.80 0.70
N VAL A 31 -9.39 -12.63 -0.20
CA VAL A 31 -10.31 -12.29 -1.29
C VAL A 31 -11.39 -13.34 -1.41
N LEU A 32 -12.64 -12.93 -1.51
CA LEU A 32 -13.76 -13.81 -1.83
C LEU A 32 -14.23 -13.55 -3.26
N VAL A 33 -14.21 -14.61 -4.07
CA VAL A 33 -14.72 -14.60 -5.45
C VAL A 33 -15.94 -15.51 -5.53
N ASP A 34 -17.02 -15.04 -6.15
CA ASP A 34 -18.22 -15.84 -6.45
C ASP A 34 -18.51 -15.77 -7.95
N ASP A 35 -18.53 -16.92 -8.61
CA ASP A 35 -18.74 -17.05 -10.06
C ASP A 35 -17.89 -16.08 -10.90
N GLY A 36 -16.60 -15.96 -10.54
CA GLY A 36 -15.63 -15.07 -11.20
C GLY A 36 -15.71 -13.60 -10.80
N SER A 37 -16.72 -13.17 -10.05
CA SER A 37 -16.88 -11.81 -9.53
C SER A 37 -16.24 -11.66 -8.17
N VAL A 38 -15.44 -10.59 -7.97
CA VAL A 38 -14.83 -10.29 -6.66
C VAL A 38 -15.88 -9.66 -5.74
N ILE A 39 -16.26 -10.37 -4.68
CA ILE A 39 -17.27 -9.92 -3.70
C ILE A 39 -16.62 -9.02 -2.63
N ALA A 40 -15.46 -9.43 -2.13
CA ALA A 40 -14.72 -8.71 -1.11
C ALA A 40 -13.23 -9.02 -1.19
N ALA A 41 -12.42 -8.02 -0.85
CA ALA A 41 -10.97 -8.17 -0.73
C ALA A 41 -10.42 -7.15 0.27
N VAL A 42 -9.50 -7.56 1.13
CA VAL A 42 -8.84 -6.67 2.09
C VAL A 42 -7.50 -7.22 2.53
N GLU A 43 -6.55 -6.34 2.75
CA GLU A 43 -5.28 -6.65 3.40
C GLU A 43 -5.47 -6.72 4.93
N GLU A 44 -4.80 -7.66 5.57
CA GLU A 44 -4.83 -7.85 7.02
C GLU A 44 -4.30 -6.61 7.77
N GLU A 45 -3.34 -5.88 7.18
CA GLU A 45 -2.79 -4.64 7.75
C GLU A 45 -3.85 -3.58 8.00
N ARG A 46 -4.90 -3.50 7.14
CA ARG A 46 -5.99 -2.53 7.26
C ARG A 46 -6.81 -2.76 8.53
N LEU A 47 -6.92 -4.02 8.96
CA LEU A 47 -7.73 -4.47 10.09
C LEU A 47 -6.93 -4.61 11.39
N THR A 48 -5.64 -4.96 11.29
CA THR A 48 -4.74 -5.12 12.44
C THR A 48 -4.01 -3.84 12.80
N ARG A 49 -3.90 -2.90 11.85
CA ARG A 49 -3.07 -1.68 11.91
C ARG A 49 -1.56 -1.99 11.96
N LEU A 50 -1.14 -3.19 11.57
CA LEU A 50 0.25 -3.61 11.47
C LEU A 50 0.67 -3.60 10.00
N LYS A 51 1.41 -2.56 9.61
CA LYS A 51 1.81 -2.34 8.22
C LYS A 51 2.70 -3.48 7.72
N HIS A 52 2.42 -3.92 6.48
CA HIS A 52 3.10 -5.04 5.82
C HIS A 52 3.11 -6.33 6.64
N THR A 53 2.05 -6.58 7.43
CA THR A 53 1.97 -7.84 8.18
C THR A 53 1.96 -9.05 7.25
N GLY A 54 2.77 -10.06 7.59
CA GLY A 54 2.77 -11.36 6.92
C GLY A 54 2.00 -12.44 7.70
N ALA A 55 1.35 -12.10 8.80
CA ALA A 55 0.60 -13.04 9.64
C ALA A 55 -0.56 -13.71 8.86
N PHE A 56 -1.04 -14.85 9.37
CA PHE A 56 -2.26 -15.47 8.83
C PHE A 56 -3.42 -14.47 8.81
N PRO A 57 -4.10 -14.27 7.65
CA PRO A 57 -5.05 -13.16 7.45
C PRO A 57 -6.43 -13.44 8.06
N SER A 58 -6.49 -13.76 9.35
CA SER A 58 -7.71 -14.20 10.04
C SER A 58 -8.83 -13.16 10.05
N ARG A 59 -8.48 -11.86 10.19
CA ARG A 59 -9.48 -10.79 10.18
C ARG A 59 -9.98 -10.52 8.76
N ALA A 60 -9.08 -10.56 7.77
CA ALA A 60 -9.43 -10.40 6.36
C ALA A 60 -10.35 -11.54 5.89
N ILE A 61 -10.06 -12.80 6.26
CA ILE A 61 -10.91 -13.96 5.99
C ILE A 61 -12.30 -13.74 6.57
N ARG A 62 -12.39 -13.40 7.85
CA ARG A 62 -13.67 -13.17 8.55
C ARG A 62 -14.48 -12.06 7.90
N PHE A 63 -13.82 -10.97 7.51
CA PHE A 63 -14.47 -9.89 6.76
C PHE A 63 -15.01 -10.40 5.43
N CYS A 64 -14.19 -11.07 4.62
CA CYS A 64 -14.61 -11.58 3.30
C CYS A 64 -15.82 -12.53 3.39
N LEU A 65 -15.80 -13.46 4.34
CA LEU A 65 -16.91 -14.38 4.60
C LEU A 65 -18.19 -13.64 4.99
N SER A 66 -18.09 -12.63 5.88
CA SER A 66 -19.23 -11.85 6.34
C SER A 66 -19.95 -11.11 5.20
N GLN A 67 -19.23 -10.70 4.16
CA GLN A 67 -19.82 -9.95 3.02
C GLN A 67 -20.76 -10.79 2.16
N SER A 68 -20.67 -12.11 2.22
CA SER A 68 -21.58 -13.02 1.51
C SER A 68 -22.49 -13.82 2.44
N GLY A 69 -22.40 -13.59 3.76
CA GLY A 69 -23.09 -14.39 4.78
C GLY A 69 -22.62 -15.86 4.79
N ALA A 70 -21.45 -16.15 4.20
CA ALA A 70 -20.90 -17.49 4.14
C ALA A 70 -20.12 -17.86 5.41
N SER A 71 -20.09 -19.13 5.75
CA SER A 71 -19.11 -19.72 6.66
C SER A 71 -17.97 -20.33 5.85
N VAL A 72 -16.82 -20.53 6.46
CA VAL A 72 -15.68 -21.19 5.79
C VAL A 72 -16.03 -22.61 5.31
N SER A 73 -16.93 -23.29 6.01
CA SER A 73 -17.43 -24.62 5.61
C SER A 73 -18.34 -24.58 4.37
N SER A 74 -18.93 -23.41 4.05
CA SER A 74 -19.80 -23.25 2.87
C SER A 74 -19.05 -22.80 1.61
N ILE A 75 -17.74 -22.56 1.71
CA ILE A 75 -16.88 -22.24 0.56
C ILE A 75 -16.54 -23.50 -0.23
N ASP A 76 -16.59 -23.42 -1.56
CA ASP A 76 -16.34 -24.55 -2.45
C ASP A 76 -14.84 -24.90 -2.56
N ALA A 77 -13.95 -23.89 -2.52
CA ALA A 77 -12.51 -24.08 -2.50
C ALA A 77 -11.81 -22.93 -1.75
N ILE A 78 -10.67 -23.23 -1.15
CA ILE A 78 -9.77 -22.29 -0.48
C ILE A 78 -8.43 -22.35 -1.20
N ALA A 79 -8.01 -21.25 -1.82
CA ALA A 79 -6.81 -21.20 -2.62
C ALA A 79 -5.73 -20.36 -1.90
N VAL A 80 -4.56 -20.95 -1.68
CA VAL A 80 -3.42 -20.31 -1.03
C VAL A 80 -2.35 -20.00 -2.05
N GLY A 81 -1.86 -18.76 -2.09
CA GLY A 81 -0.91 -18.28 -3.08
C GLY A 81 0.55 -18.64 -2.82
N TYR A 82 0.81 -19.85 -2.33
CA TYR A 82 2.15 -20.44 -2.19
C TYR A 82 2.07 -21.96 -2.34
N GLU A 83 2.97 -22.57 -3.12
CA GLU A 83 3.14 -24.02 -3.20
C GLU A 83 4.11 -24.57 -2.16
N GLY A 84 5.04 -23.74 -1.65
CA GLY A 84 5.91 -24.06 -0.52
C GLY A 84 6.96 -25.14 -0.78
N GLY A 85 7.19 -25.55 -2.02
CA GLY A 85 7.95 -26.75 -2.34
C GLY A 85 9.32 -26.59 -3.03
N HIS A 86 9.75 -25.41 -3.42
CA HIS A 86 10.87 -25.24 -4.35
C HIS A 86 12.04 -24.41 -3.81
N GLY A 87 13.28 -24.92 -4.01
CA GLY A 87 14.52 -24.21 -3.76
C GLY A 87 15.11 -24.35 -2.35
N PRO A 88 16.17 -23.61 -2.03
CA PRO A 88 16.85 -23.68 -0.74
C PRO A 88 15.99 -23.18 0.43
N TYR A 89 14.91 -22.48 0.16
CA TYR A 89 13.94 -21.94 1.12
C TYR A 89 12.70 -22.81 1.25
N ARG A 90 12.84 -24.14 1.14
CA ARG A 90 11.75 -25.09 1.40
C ARG A 90 11.19 -24.87 2.80
N ASP A 91 10.09 -24.16 2.88
CA ASP A 91 9.33 -24.12 4.13
C ASP A 91 8.33 -25.29 4.16
N HIS A 92 8.76 -26.41 4.72
CA HIS A 92 7.89 -27.57 4.93
C HIS A 92 6.69 -27.30 5.84
N ARG A 93 6.64 -26.08 6.43
CA ARG A 93 5.54 -25.63 7.28
C ARG A 93 4.33 -25.20 6.45
N LEU A 94 4.53 -24.79 5.18
CA LEU A 94 3.42 -24.40 4.29
C LEU A 94 2.78 -25.63 3.66
N SER A 95 1.72 -26.14 4.27
CA SER A 95 0.96 -27.28 3.80
C SER A 95 -0.54 -27.05 3.93
N ARG A 96 -1.36 -27.85 3.25
CA ARG A 96 -2.83 -27.81 3.38
C ARG A 96 -3.24 -27.99 4.84
N GLU A 97 -2.56 -28.90 5.54
CA GLU A 97 -2.82 -29.25 6.94
C GLU A 97 -2.53 -28.06 7.87
N SER A 98 -1.43 -27.35 7.65
CA SER A 98 -1.08 -26.19 8.46
C SER A 98 -2.04 -25.01 8.25
N PHE A 99 -2.47 -24.74 7.02
CA PHE A 99 -3.48 -23.74 6.75
C PHE A 99 -4.86 -24.15 7.29
N ALA A 100 -5.23 -25.43 7.19
CA ALA A 100 -6.47 -25.94 7.79
C ALA A 100 -6.46 -25.75 9.31
N GLN A 101 -5.35 -26.01 9.97
CA GLN A 101 -5.21 -25.78 11.42
C GLN A 101 -5.46 -24.31 11.79
N CYS A 102 -4.88 -23.35 11.06
CA CYS A 102 -5.12 -21.93 11.28
C CYS A 102 -6.60 -21.55 11.07
N LEU A 103 -7.26 -22.13 10.07
CA LEU A 103 -8.67 -21.89 9.82
C LEU A 103 -9.56 -22.46 10.93
N VAL A 104 -9.26 -23.66 11.43
CA VAL A 104 -9.97 -24.24 12.60
C VAL A 104 -9.84 -23.34 13.83
N GLU A 105 -8.64 -22.84 14.09
CA GLU A 105 -8.40 -21.95 15.24
C GLU A 105 -9.12 -20.59 15.10
N SER A 106 -9.30 -20.11 13.88
CA SER A 106 -9.92 -18.80 13.63
C SER A 106 -11.44 -18.87 13.42
N GLU A 107 -11.99 -19.95 12.81
CA GLU A 107 -13.35 -19.98 12.26
C GLU A 107 -14.22 -21.18 12.73
N SER A 108 -13.77 -22.00 13.64
CA SER A 108 -14.54 -23.12 14.22
C SER A 108 -15.14 -24.07 13.16
N ALA A 109 -14.31 -24.61 12.28
CA ALA A 109 -14.72 -25.50 11.19
C ALA A 109 -14.14 -26.90 11.33
N ASP A 110 -14.65 -27.86 10.55
CA ASP A 110 -14.11 -29.22 10.52
C ASP A 110 -12.77 -29.28 9.79
N TYR A 111 -11.76 -29.82 10.45
CA TYR A 111 -10.40 -29.86 9.94
C TYR A 111 -10.28 -30.68 8.63
N HIS A 112 -10.91 -31.85 8.56
CA HIS A 112 -10.80 -32.72 7.39
C HIS A 112 -11.54 -32.17 6.17
N ASP A 113 -12.69 -31.50 6.38
CA ASP A 113 -13.38 -30.76 5.34
C ASP A 113 -12.50 -29.66 4.77
N LEU A 114 -11.84 -28.87 5.64
CA LEU A 114 -10.96 -27.80 5.21
C LEU A 114 -9.73 -28.30 4.43
N VAL A 115 -9.05 -29.35 4.90
CA VAL A 115 -7.89 -29.92 4.19
C VAL A 115 -8.29 -30.34 2.76
N SER A 116 -9.50 -30.88 2.59
CA SER A 116 -10.00 -31.32 1.27
C SER A 116 -10.26 -30.16 0.31
N LYS A 117 -10.57 -28.96 0.83
CA LYS A 117 -10.89 -27.76 0.05
C LYS A 117 -9.68 -26.87 -0.23
N ILE A 118 -8.59 -27.03 0.53
CA ILE A 118 -7.40 -26.20 0.36
C ILE A 118 -6.59 -26.63 -0.86
N GLU A 119 -6.26 -25.65 -1.69
CA GLU A 119 -5.38 -25.77 -2.85
C GLU A 119 -4.21 -24.81 -2.70
N LEU A 120 -3.01 -25.34 -2.91
CA LEU A 120 -1.81 -24.52 -3.01
C LEU A 120 -1.60 -24.11 -4.47
N VAL A 121 -1.22 -22.86 -4.69
CA VAL A 121 -1.06 -22.25 -6.03
C VAL A 121 0.30 -21.60 -6.10
N ASP A 122 1.09 -21.90 -7.12
CA ASP A 122 2.38 -21.26 -7.40
C ASP A 122 2.25 -19.73 -7.33
N HIS A 123 3.14 -19.08 -6.59
CA HIS A 123 3.09 -17.66 -6.26
C HIS A 123 3.07 -16.78 -7.53
N HIS A 124 3.96 -17.02 -8.48
CA HIS A 124 4.01 -16.21 -9.71
C HIS A 124 2.87 -16.50 -10.66
N ARG A 125 2.36 -17.73 -10.66
CA ARG A 125 1.12 -18.07 -11.38
C ARG A 125 -0.06 -17.33 -10.77
N ALA A 126 -0.14 -17.23 -9.44
CA ALA A 126 -1.18 -16.43 -8.77
C ALA A 126 -1.06 -14.95 -9.14
N HIS A 127 0.14 -14.36 -9.12
CA HIS A 127 0.35 -13.01 -9.65
C HIS A 127 -0.16 -12.85 -11.08
N ALA A 128 0.21 -13.77 -11.98
CA ALA A 128 -0.18 -13.73 -13.38
C ALA A 128 -1.72 -13.81 -13.57
N PHE A 129 -2.37 -14.70 -12.84
CA PHE A 129 -3.83 -14.84 -12.88
C PHE A 129 -4.54 -13.60 -12.32
N SER A 130 -3.99 -12.98 -11.26
CA SER A 130 -4.55 -11.76 -10.69
C SER A 130 -4.61 -10.60 -11.69
N ALA A 131 -3.58 -10.47 -12.54
CA ALA A 131 -3.55 -9.44 -13.57
C ALA A 131 -4.43 -9.81 -14.78
N PHE A 132 -4.27 -11.00 -15.32
CA PHE A 132 -4.96 -11.41 -16.54
C PHE A 132 -6.49 -11.39 -16.38
N TYR A 133 -7.02 -12.09 -15.38
CA TYR A 133 -8.47 -12.16 -15.22
C TYR A 133 -9.08 -10.81 -14.79
N ALA A 134 -8.35 -10.00 -14.01
CA ALA A 134 -8.82 -8.67 -13.65
C ALA A 134 -8.76 -7.65 -14.79
N SER A 135 -7.96 -7.88 -15.83
CA SER A 135 -7.85 -6.98 -16.99
C SER A 135 -9.11 -6.93 -17.86
N GLY A 136 -9.83 -8.06 -17.94
CA GLY A 136 -10.92 -8.26 -18.90
C GLY A 136 -10.41 -8.48 -20.32
N PHE A 137 -9.16 -8.92 -20.52
CA PHE A 137 -8.62 -9.30 -21.83
C PHE A 137 -8.94 -10.75 -22.17
N ASP A 138 -9.20 -11.02 -23.44
CA ASP A 138 -9.35 -12.39 -23.93
C ASP A 138 -8.01 -13.07 -24.19
N SER A 139 -7.05 -12.28 -24.65
CA SER A 139 -5.68 -12.69 -24.95
C SER A 139 -4.70 -11.61 -24.51
N ALA A 140 -3.56 -11.99 -23.95
CA ALA A 140 -2.51 -11.04 -23.53
C ALA A 140 -1.17 -11.73 -23.32
N LEU A 141 -0.10 -10.94 -23.41
CA LEU A 141 1.17 -11.24 -22.77
C LEU A 141 1.02 -10.91 -21.27
N VAL A 142 1.45 -11.82 -20.40
CA VAL A 142 1.42 -11.62 -18.95
C VAL A 142 2.85 -11.70 -18.43
N VAL A 143 3.30 -10.65 -17.76
CA VAL A 143 4.64 -10.57 -17.17
C VAL A 143 4.51 -10.30 -15.67
N THR A 144 5.05 -11.19 -14.86
CA THR A 144 5.20 -10.98 -13.44
C THR A 144 6.66 -10.74 -13.09
N LEU A 145 6.93 -9.72 -12.29
CA LEU A 145 8.26 -9.36 -11.82
C LEU A 145 8.21 -9.06 -10.34
N ASP A 146 9.03 -9.77 -9.57
CA ASP A 146 9.06 -9.66 -8.11
C ASP A 146 10.47 -9.82 -7.54
N ALA A 147 10.57 -9.82 -6.21
CA ALA A 147 11.79 -10.21 -5.52
C ALA A 147 11.96 -11.74 -5.57
N TRP A 148 11.01 -12.48 -5.04
CA TRP A 148 10.98 -13.94 -5.08
C TRP A 148 9.63 -14.49 -4.58
N GLY A 149 9.31 -15.71 -5.03
CA GLY A 149 8.18 -16.52 -4.56
C GLY A 149 8.27 -17.91 -5.17
N ASP A 150 8.10 -18.98 -4.37
CA ASP A 150 8.16 -20.39 -4.82
C ASP A 150 9.38 -20.73 -5.69
N GLY A 151 10.55 -20.11 -5.39
CA GLY A 151 11.82 -20.39 -6.09
C GLY A 151 12.04 -19.64 -7.41
N ALA A 152 11.17 -18.73 -7.75
CA ALA A 152 11.29 -17.86 -8.94
C ALA A 152 11.21 -16.38 -8.54
N SER A 153 11.52 -15.50 -9.47
CA SER A 153 11.39 -14.03 -9.34
C SER A 153 10.41 -13.44 -10.37
N GLY A 154 9.84 -14.28 -11.21
CA GLY A 154 8.87 -13.85 -12.21
C GLY A 154 8.52 -14.95 -13.20
N VAL A 155 7.45 -14.71 -13.94
CA VAL A 155 6.97 -15.55 -15.03
C VAL A 155 6.56 -14.67 -16.20
N VAL A 156 6.88 -15.14 -17.41
CA VAL A 156 6.34 -14.60 -18.66
C VAL A 156 5.43 -15.68 -19.27
N ALA A 157 4.18 -15.34 -19.50
CA ALA A 157 3.21 -16.23 -20.11
C ALA A 157 2.46 -15.55 -21.26
N CYS A 158 2.15 -16.31 -22.28
CA CYS A 158 1.25 -15.92 -23.36
C CYS A 158 -0.10 -16.58 -23.16
N VAL A 159 -1.16 -15.79 -23.14
CA VAL A 159 -2.54 -16.30 -23.07
C VAL A 159 -3.24 -15.98 -24.40
N ARG A 160 -3.72 -17.02 -25.09
CA ARG A 160 -4.50 -16.90 -26.33
C ARG A 160 -5.84 -17.57 -26.13
N ASP A 161 -6.91 -16.81 -26.29
CA ASP A 161 -8.29 -17.32 -26.15
C ASP A 161 -8.49 -18.11 -24.84
N GLY A 162 -7.84 -17.69 -23.76
CA GLY A 162 -7.88 -18.33 -22.45
C GLY A 162 -6.88 -19.48 -22.23
N GLU A 163 -6.18 -19.93 -23.27
CA GLU A 163 -5.15 -20.98 -23.18
C GLU A 163 -3.81 -20.39 -22.73
N TRP A 164 -3.23 -20.94 -21.67
CA TRP A 164 -2.02 -20.47 -21.02
C TRP A 164 -0.77 -21.20 -21.50
N THR A 165 0.24 -20.47 -21.96
CA THR A 165 1.57 -20.98 -22.28
C THR A 165 2.61 -20.20 -21.48
N GLU A 166 3.29 -20.87 -20.54
CA GLU A 166 4.46 -20.27 -19.85
C GLU A 166 5.63 -20.24 -20.84
N MET A 167 6.09 -19.05 -21.17
CA MET A 167 7.20 -18.84 -22.09
C MET A 167 8.54 -18.85 -21.37
N ARG A 168 8.58 -18.22 -20.17
CA ARG A 168 9.79 -18.10 -19.35
C ARG A 168 9.45 -18.11 -17.87
N ARG A 169 10.39 -18.64 -17.09
CA ARG A 169 10.41 -18.53 -15.63
C ARG A 169 11.74 -17.94 -15.21
N LEU A 170 11.70 -16.79 -14.54
CA LEU A 170 12.89 -16.05 -14.11
C LEU A 170 13.40 -16.63 -12.80
N GLY A 171 14.71 -16.92 -12.75
CA GLY A 171 15.33 -17.45 -11.54
C GLY A 171 15.58 -16.36 -10.50
N VAL A 172 15.59 -16.73 -9.22
CA VAL A 172 15.91 -15.80 -8.13
C VAL A 172 17.36 -15.32 -8.24
N THR A 173 18.29 -16.25 -8.51
CA THR A 173 19.70 -15.90 -8.68
C THR A 173 19.95 -15.33 -10.07
N GLY A 174 20.40 -14.09 -10.13
CA GLY A 174 20.81 -13.42 -11.36
C GLY A 174 19.66 -12.87 -12.23
N GLN A 175 18.39 -13.10 -11.88
CA GLN A 175 17.26 -12.57 -12.66
C GLN A 175 16.19 -11.89 -11.80
N SER A 176 16.40 -11.73 -10.49
CA SER A 176 15.47 -11.02 -9.63
C SER A 176 15.70 -9.51 -9.67
N LEU A 177 14.75 -8.80 -10.26
CA LEU A 177 14.77 -7.33 -10.29
C LEU A 177 14.35 -6.70 -8.96
N GLY A 178 13.47 -7.35 -8.21
CA GLY A 178 13.10 -6.89 -6.87
C GLY A 178 14.28 -6.97 -5.91
N ILE A 179 14.99 -8.10 -5.87
CA ILE A 179 16.22 -8.26 -5.06
C ILE A 179 17.30 -7.28 -5.53
N PHE A 180 17.51 -7.16 -6.85
CA PHE A 180 18.47 -6.21 -7.41
C PHE A 180 18.23 -4.79 -6.89
N TYR A 181 16.99 -4.33 -6.91
CA TYR A 181 16.64 -2.98 -6.46
C TYR A 181 16.76 -2.85 -4.92
N SER A 182 16.25 -3.82 -4.17
CA SER A 182 16.19 -3.77 -2.70
C SER A 182 17.57 -3.85 -2.03
N HIS A 183 18.56 -4.48 -2.66
CA HIS A 183 19.92 -4.58 -2.11
C HIS A 183 20.60 -3.21 -1.94
N PHE A 184 20.15 -2.19 -2.66
CA PHE A 184 20.69 -0.84 -2.53
C PHE A 184 19.99 0.01 -1.45
N MET A 185 18.88 -0.46 -0.86
CA MET A 185 18.12 0.33 0.13
C MET A 185 18.93 0.74 1.36
N PRO A 186 19.80 -0.11 1.95
CA PRO A 186 20.61 0.27 3.12
C PRO A 186 21.54 1.46 2.86
N TYR A 187 22.08 1.60 1.64
CA TYR A 187 22.90 2.75 1.27
C TYR A 187 22.15 4.08 1.42
N PHE A 188 20.85 4.08 1.19
CA PHE A 188 19.99 5.26 1.36
C PHE A 188 19.44 5.40 2.79
N GLY A 189 19.85 4.55 3.75
CA GLY A 189 19.33 4.53 5.10
C GLY A 189 17.90 4.01 5.20
N TYR A 190 17.50 3.12 4.28
CA TYR A 190 16.18 2.50 4.20
C TYR A 190 16.24 0.98 4.32
N GLY A 191 15.11 0.35 4.52
CA GLY A 191 14.96 -1.11 4.51
C GLY A 191 14.13 -1.61 3.32
N THR A 192 13.98 -2.92 3.23
CA THR A 192 13.07 -3.58 2.30
C THR A 192 11.66 -3.06 2.48
N GLY A 193 10.95 -2.80 1.37
CA GLY A 193 9.62 -2.18 1.34
C GLY A 193 9.65 -0.65 1.21
N ASP A 194 10.84 -0.04 1.14
CA ASP A 194 11.01 1.41 0.96
C ASP A 194 11.44 1.80 -0.48
N GLU A 195 11.49 0.86 -1.41
CA GLU A 195 11.97 1.02 -2.80
C GLU A 195 11.25 2.16 -3.53
N TYR A 196 9.96 2.35 -3.27
CA TYR A 196 9.15 3.41 -3.85
C TYR A 196 9.63 4.82 -3.46
N LYS A 197 10.38 4.98 -2.35
CA LYS A 197 10.98 6.25 -1.94
C LYS A 197 12.15 6.59 -2.84
N ILE A 198 12.97 5.59 -3.17
CA ILE A 198 14.12 5.75 -4.05
C ILE A 198 13.69 5.97 -5.49
N MET A 199 12.63 5.30 -5.97
CA MET A 199 11.99 5.63 -7.24
C MET A 199 11.56 7.11 -7.30
N GLY A 200 11.03 7.66 -6.21
CA GLY A 200 10.68 9.08 -6.12
C GLY A 200 11.89 10.02 -6.10
N LEU A 201 12.97 9.63 -5.43
CA LEU A 201 14.24 10.38 -5.39
C LEU A 201 14.92 10.43 -6.77
N ALA A 202 14.84 9.34 -7.53
CA ALA A 202 15.45 9.19 -8.85
C ALA A 202 15.03 10.30 -9.83
N ALA A 203 13.80 10.81 -9.72
CA ALA A 203 13.31 11.92 -10.56
C ALA A 203 14.05 13.25 -10.34
N THR A 204 14.86 13.37 -9.28
CA THR A 204 15.61 14.58 -8.95
C THR A 204 17.10 14.48 -9.28
N GLY A 205 17.59 13.32 -9.71
CA GLY A 205 19.00 13.05 -9.99
C GLY A 205 19.38 13.10 -11.45
N ASP A 206 20.70 13.16 -11.72
CA ASP A 206 21.28 13.06 -13.05
C ASP A 206 21.59 11.60 -13.40
N THR A 207 20.83 11.04 -14.34
CA THR A 207 21.00 9.65 -14.81
C THR A 207 22.33 9.39 -15.48
N ALA A 208 22.98 10.41 -16.07
CA ALA A 208 24.22 10.25 -16.83
C ALA A 208 25.44 10.05 -15.93
N ARG A 209 25.42 10.62 -14.73
CA ARG A 209 26.58 10.71 -13.84
C ARG A 209 27.16 9.34 -13.47
N PHE A 210 26.32 8.37 -13.12
CA PHE A 210 26.72 7.02 -12.70
C PHE A 210 26.22 5.91 -13.62
N ALA A 211 25.75 6.25 -14.82
CA ALA A 211 25.21 5.29 -15.78
C ALA A 211 26.19 4.15 -16.12
N LYS A 212 27.49 4.47 -16.22
CA LYS A 212 28.53 3.49 -16.51
C LYS A 212 28.69 2.50 -15.35
N ASP A 213 28.76 2.99 -14.11
CA ASP A 213 28.95 2.15 -12.93
C ASP A 213 27.79 1.14 -12.79
N PHE A 214 26.55 1.61 -12.99
CA PHE A 214 25.37 0.72 -12.94
C PHE A 214 25.28 -0.21 -14.15
N SER A 215 25.82 0.14 -15.32
CA SER A 215 25.85 -0.75 -16.48
C SER A 215 26.73 -1.98 -16.29
N GLU A 216 27.66 -1.96 -15.34
CA GLU A 216 28.51 -3.10 -14.96
C GLU A 216 27.80 -4.09 -14.02
N LEU A 217 26.59 -3.75 -13.54
CA LEU A 217 25.80 -4.55 -12.59
C LEU A 217 24.81 -5.49 -13.30
N TYR A 218 24.66 -5.39 -14.60
CA TYR A 218 23.78 -6.26 -15.37
C TYR A 218 24.30 -6.53 -16.76
N THR A 219 23.81 -7.59 -17.36
CA THR A 219 24.08 -7.96 -18.76
C THR A 219 22.77 -8.24 -19.45
N LEU A 220 22.55 -7.61 -20.60
CA LEU A 220 21.45 -7.92 -21.50
C LEU A 220 21.93 -9.00 -22.49
N LEU A 221 21.17 -10.08 -22.59
CA LEU A 221 21.50 -11.24 -23.41
C LEU A 221 20.51 -11.36 -24.58
N ASP A 222 20.84 -12.18 -25.55
CA ASP A 222 19.95 -12.43 -26.69
C ASP A 222 18.59 -12.98 -26.23
N GLY A 223 17.59 -12.76 -27.06
CA GLY A 223 16.22 -13.28 -26.79
C GLY A 223 15.50 -12.62 -25.63
N GLY A 224 15.93 -11.44 -25.16
CA GLY A 224 15.32 -10.75 -24.02
C GLY A 224 15.73 -11.29 -22.66
N GLU A 225 16.67 -12.24 -22.64
CA GLU A 225 17.27 -12.71 -21.41
C GLU A 225 18.18 -11.64 -20.79
N PHE A 226 18.39 -11.72 -19.49
CA PHE A 226 19.27 -10.82 -18.77
C PHE A 226 19.89 -11.50 -17.55
N SER A 227 20.96 -10.92 -17.06
CA SER A 227 21.55 -11.30 -15.77
C SER A 227 21.86 -10.06 -14.97
N VAL A 228 21.50 -10.04 -13.70
CA VAL A 228 21.89 -9.01 -12.74
C VAL A 228 22.90 -9.58 -11.75
N ARG A 229 23.85 -8.76 -11.34
CA ARG A 229 24.83 -9.15 -10.35
C ARG A 229 24.13 -9.36 -9.00
N THR A 230 24.23 -10.56 -8.47
CA THR A 230 23.77 -10.87 -7.11
C THR A 230 24.78 -10.29 -6.13
N LEU A 231 24.34 -9.35 -5.30
CA LEU A 231 25.12 -8.69 -4.25
C LEU A 231 24.47 -8.95 -2.90
N THR A 232 25.26 -8.98 -1.85
CA THR A 232 24.74 -8.79 -0.48
C THR A 232 24.49 -7.31 -0.23
N HIS A 233 23.76 -6.97 0.82
CA HIS A 233 23.55 -5.56 1.20
C HIS A 233 24.89 -4.84 1.48
N ASP A 234 25.83 -5.52 2.13
CA ASP A 234 27.15 -4.95 2.43
C ASP A 234 27.99 -4.72 1.16
N GLU A 235 27.96 -5.66 0.22
CA GLU A 235 28.63 -5.51 -1.08
C GLU A 235 28.02 -4.37 -1.90
N ALA A 236 26.70 -4.24 -1.94
CA ALA A 236 26.01 -3.16 -2.60
C ALA A 236 26.35 -1.80 -1.97
N THR A 237 26.29 -1.70 -0.63
CA THR A 237 26.67 -0.49 0.09
C THR A 237 28.14 -0.15 -0.12
N GLY A 238 29.05 -1.13 -0.05
CA GLY A 238 30.48 -0.93 -0.29
C GLY A 238 30.80 -0.51 -1.73
N LEU A 239 30.04 -0.99 -2.72
CA LEU A 239 30.15 -0.56 -4.10
C LEU A 239 29.78 0.92 -4.25
N LEU A 240 28.62 1.30 -3.73
CA LEU A 240 28.10 2.66 -3.84
C LEU A 240 28.91 3.66 -3.00
N ALA A 241 29.51 3.25 -1.89
CA ALA A 241 30.35 4.10 -1.05
C ALA A 241 31.56 4.71 -1.83
N ARG A 242 31.97 4.08 -2.94
CA ARG A 242 32.98 4.66 -3.85
C ARG A 242 32.45 5.83 -4.67
N LEU A 243 31.14 5.92 -4.87
CA LEU A 243 30.47 6.99 -5.60
C LEU A 243 30.07 8.17 -4.70
N GLY A 244 30.04 7.93 -3.39
CA GLY A 244 29.73 8.89 -2.34
C GLY A 244 29.40 8.20 -1.02
N PRO A 245 29.40 8.91 0.12
CA PRO A 245 29.10 8.31 1.41
C PRO A 245 27.63 7.85 1.50
N PRO A 246 27.35 6.71 2.16
CA PRO A 246 25.98 6.28 2.43
C PRO A 246 25.26 7.29 3.34
N ARG A 247 23.94 7.30 3.29
CA ARG A 247 23.09 8.13 4.12
C ARG A 247 22.74 7.40 5.42
N GLU A 248 22.95 8.05 6.55
CA GLU A 248 22.44 7.54 7.82
C GLU A 248 20.94 7.83 7.97
N PRO A 249 20.18 6.95 8.66
CA PRO A 249 18.78 7.19 8.95
C PRO A 249 18.57 8.53 9.68
N GLY A 250 17.71 9.40 9.10
CA GLY A 250 17.43 10.74 9.65
C GLY A 250 18.23 11.87 8.99
N ASP A 251 19.31 11.58 8.29
CA ASP A 251 20.08 12.60 7.56
C ASP A 251 19.34 13.11 6.32
N ASN A 252 19.76 14.29 5.86
CA ASN A 252 19.29 14.83 4.59
C ASN A 252 19.96 14.14 3.40
N PHE A 253 19.21 13.96 2.31
CA PHE A 253 19.75 13.49 1.04
C PHE A 253 20.71 14.50 0.44
N GLN A 254 21.85 14.01 -0.05
CA GLN A 254 22.84 14.80 -0.79
C GLN A 254 22.64 14.59 -2.31
N PRO A 255 23.13 15.49 -3.18
CA PRO A 255 22.95 15.36 -4.64
C PRO A 255 23.38 14.00 -5.20
N HIS A 256 24.52 13.43 -4.74
CA HIS A 256 24.99 12.12 -5.22
C HIS A 256 24.02 10.99 -4.89
N HIS A 257 23.23 11.06 -3.81
CA HIS A 257 22.20 10.07 -3.53
C HIS A 257 21.10 10.08 -4.58
N ALA A 258 20.68 11.27 -5.04
CA ALA A 258 19.70 11.40 -6.12
C ALA A 258 20.24 10.86 -7.45
N ASP A 259 21.51 11.15 -7.79
CA ASP A 259 22.15 10.68 -9.01
C ASP A 259 22.32 9.14 -9.00
N ILE A 260 22.68 8.54 -7.85
CA ILE A 260 22.75 7.08 -7.68
C ILE A 260 21.35 6.47 -7.81
N ALA A 261 20.33 7.07 -7.21
CA ALA A 261 18.93 6.61 -7.34
C ALA A 261 18.46 6.67 -8.80
N ALA A 262 18.83 7.74 -9.53
CA ALA A 262 18.52 7.89 -10.95
C ALA A 262 19.21 6.83 -11.83
N ALA A 263 20.47 6.52 -11.54
CA ALA A 263 21.23 5.48 -12.26
C ALA A 263 20.67 4.06 -11.97
N LEU A 264 20.29 3.77 -10.73
CA LEU A 264 19.62 2.51 -10.36
C LEU A 264 18.28 2.36 -11.07
N GLN A 265 17.45 3.40 -11.06
CA GLN A 265 16.15 3.39 -11.75
C GLN A 265 16.33 3.20 -13.26
N GLN A 266 17.31 3.87 -13.88
CA GLN A 266 17.61 3.70 -15.30
C GLN A 266 18.08 2.28 -15.64
N ALA A 267 18.92 1.66 -14.80
CA ALA A 267 19.35 0.28 -14.98
C ALA A 267 18.15 -0.67 -14.95
N TYR A 268 17.27 -0.51 -13.95
CA TYR A 268 16.04 -1.26 -13.83
C TYR A 268 15.15 -1.12 -15.08
N GLU A 269 14.89 0.10 -15.53
CA GLU A 269 14.08 0.37 -16.73
C GLU A 269 14.66 -0.27 -18.00
N ARG A 270 15.98 -0.19 -18.18
CA ARG A 270 16.65 -0.81 -19.34
C ARG A 270 16.46 -2.32 -19.38
N ILE A 271 16.56 -2.98 -18.22
CA ILE A 271 16.39 -4.44 -18.13
C ILE A 271 14.94 -4.82 -18.42
N VAL A 272 13.97 -4.13 -17.80
CA VAL A 272 12.55 -4.41 -18.01
C VAL A 272 12.15 -4.18 -19.47
N LEU A 273 12.57 -3.07 -20.07
CA LEU A 273 12.28 -2.77 -21.48
C LEU A 273 12.94 -3.78 -22.43
N HIS A 274 14.14 -4.27 -22.11
CA HIS A 274 14.79 -5.32 -22.88
C HIS A 274 13.99 -6.63 -22.85
N LEU A 275 13.58 -7.09 -21.66
CA LEU A 275 12.75 -8.28 -21.51
C LEU A 275 11.41 -8.11 -22.25
N VAL A 276 10.65 -7.07 -21.93
CA VAL A 276 9.31 -6.84 -22.47
C VAL A 276 9.35 -6.64 -23.98
N GLY A 277 10.32 -5.86 -24.49
CA GLY A 277 10.48 -5.62 -25.93
C GLY A 277 10.74 -6.89 -26.74
N HIS A 278 11.46 -7.87 -26.19
CA HIS A 278 11.69 -9.15 -26.87
C HIS A 278 10.47 -10.08 -26.79
N VAL A 279 9.88 -10.24 -25.60
CA VAL A 279 8.75 -11.17 -25.44
C VAL A 279 7.48 -10.72 -26.14
N VAL A 280 7.29 -9.40 -26.37
CA VAL A 280 6.18 -8.92 -27.19
C VAL A 280 6.36 -9.32 -28.67
N VAL A 281 7.56 -9.23 -29.20
CA VAL A 281 7.86 -9.66 -30.58
C VAL A 281 7.71 -11.18 -30.71
N GLU A 282 8.23 -11.94 -29.76
CA GLU A 282 8.16 -13.39 -29.73
C GLU A 282 6.72 -13.90 -29.62
N SER A 283 5.91 -13.29 -28.74
CA SER A 283 4.50 -13.69 -28.54
C SER A 283 3.57 -13.16 -29.62
N GLY A 284 3.91 -12.04 -30.28
CA GLY A 284 3.03 -11.33 -31.20
C GLY A 284 1.79 -10.74 -30.54
N MET A 285 1.81 -10.54 -29.20
CA MET A 285 0.73 -9.95 -28.44
C MET A 285 0.84 -8.43 -28.42
N ASP A 286 -0.28 -7.75 -28.54
CA ASP A 286 -0.43 -6.29 -28.43
C ASP A 286 -1.07 -5.84 -27.13
N GLN A 287 -1.51 -6.76 -26.28
CA GLN A 287 -2.07 -6.51 -24.95
C GLN A 287 -1.12 -7.08 -23.89
N LEU A 288 -0.90 -6.31 -22.82
CA LEU A 288 0.03 -6.66 -21.74
C LEU A 288 -0.66 -6.59 -20.38
N CYS A 289 -0.44 -7.61 -19.55
CA CYS A 289 -0.76 -7.61 -18.12
C CYS A 289 0.51 -7.65 -17.29
N LEU A 290 0.60 -6.81 -16.25
CA LEU A 290 1.73 -6.75 -15.31
C LEU A 290 1.27 -7.02 -13.88
N ALA A 291 2.04 -7.83 -13.13
CA ALA A 291 1.90 -8.06 -11.68
C ALA A 291 3.25 -8.38 -11.03
N GLY A 292 3.24 -8.66 -9.71
CA GLY A 292 4.42 -8.75 -8.86
C GLY A 292 4.80 -7.40 -8.27
N GLY A 293 5.53 -7.37 -7.16
CA GLY A 293 5.91 -6.14 -6.44
C GLY A 293 6.62 -5.12 -7.33
N CYS A 294 7.42 -5.58 -8.29
CA CYS A 294 8.10 -4.74 -9.26
C CYS A 294 7.15 -3.99 -10.21
N ALA A 295 5.94 -4.48 -10.46
CA ALA A 295 4.94 -3.78 -11.25
C ALA A 295 4.35 -2.54 -10.55
N GLN A 296 4.69 -2.29 -9.29
CA GLN A 296 4.43 -1.01 -8.62
C GLN A 296 5.33 0.13 -9.10
N ASN A 297 6.38 -0.17 -9.88
CA ASN A 297 7.25 0.84 -10.47
C ASN A 297 6.52 1.55 -11.62
N SER A 298 5.75 2.58 -11.26
CA SER A 298 4.93 3.36 -12.20
C SER A 298 5.76 4.08 -13.27
N VAL A 299 7.03 4.35 -13.00
CA VAL A 299 7.95 5.01 -13.95
C VAL A 299 8.29 4.03 -15.08
N ALA A 300 8.70 2.81 -14.74
CA ALA A 300 8.94 1.76 -15.73
C ALA A 300 7.68 1.41 -16.52
N ASN A 301 6.52 1.34 -15.85
CA ASN A 301 5.24 1.07 -16.50
C ASN A 301 4.89 2.16 -17.54
N GLY A 302 5.16 3.44 -17.23
CA GLY A 302 5.00 4.54 -18.20
C GLY A 302 5.93 4.40 -19.42
N ARG A 303 7.17 3.92 -19.23
CA ARG A 303 8.10 3.63 -20.34
C ARG A 303 7.62 2.45 -21.19
N ILE A 304 7.09 1.40 -20.56
CA ILE A 304 6.52 0.26 -21.27
C ILE A 304 5.30 0.71 -22.08
N ALA A 305 4.44 1.56 -21.54
CA ALA A 305 3.27 2.08 -22.25
C ALA A 305 3.65 2.81 -23.55
N ALA A 306 4.76 3.53 -23.52
CA ALA A 306 5.30 4.21 -24.72
C ALA A 306 5.90 3.27 -25.77
N SER A 307 5.97 1.94 -25.51
CA SER A 307 6.60 0.96 -26.43
C SER A 307 5.65 0.42 -27.53
N GLY A 308 4.40 0.87 -27.58
CA GLY A 308 3.49 0.57 -28.70
C GLY A 308 2.49 -0.57 -28.46
N PHE A 309 2.20 -0.93 -27.21
CA PHE A 309 1.09 -1.83 -26.89
C PHE A 309 -0.25 -1.17 -27.21
N ALA A 310 -1.24 -1.97 -27.62
CA ALA A 310 -2.60 -1.51 -27.81
C ALA A 310 -3.32 -1.24 -26.48
N ARG A 311 -3.07 -2.10 -25.48
CA ARG A 311 -3.63 -1.97 -24.12
C ARG A 311 -2.70 -2.57 -23.07
N ILE A 312 -2.59 -1.91 -21.92
CA ILE A 312 -1.81 -2.40 -20.79
C ILE A 312 -2.66 -2.32 -19.52
N PHE A 313 -2.71 -3.42 -18.82
CA PHE A 313 -3.29 -3.51 -17.48
C PHE A 313 -2.21 -3.86 -16.46
N VAL A 314 -2.10 -3.05 -15.41
CA VAL A 314 -1.27 -3.35 -14.25
C VAL A 314 -2.21 -3.63 -13.08
N GLN A 315 -2.03 -4.78 -12.42
CA GLN A 315 -2.83 -5.14 -11.26
C GLN A 315 -2.70 -4.05 -10.17
N PRO A 316 -3.81 -3.42 -9.71
CA PRO A 316 -3.76 -2.38 -8.68
C PRO A 316 -3.12 -2.84 -7.37
N ALA A 317 -3.41 -4.08 -6.96
CA ALA A 317 -2.76 -4.77 -5.84
C ALA A 317 -1.66 -5.69 -6.39
N SER A 318 -0.66 -5.12 -7.10
CA SER A 318 0.39 -5.92 -7.75
C SER A 318 1.40 -6.54 -6.80
N ASN A 319 1.46 -6.09 -5.52
CA ASN A 319 2.21 -6.74 -4.44
C ASN A 319 1.55 -8.07 -4.03
N ASP A 320 2.08 -8.73 -3.01
CA ASP A 320 1.60 -10.04 -2.55
C ASP A 320 0.12 -10.06 -2.18
N ALA A 321 -0.46 -8.93 -1.77
CA ALA A 321 -1.91 -8.88 -1.55
C ALA A 321 -2.69 -9.41 -2.77
N GLY A 322 -2.31 -9.04 -3.99
CA GLY A 322 -2.96 -9.51 -5.23
C GLY A 322 -2.82 -11.01 -5.49
N VAL A 323 -1.86 -11.68 -4.87
CA VAL A 323 -1.69 -13.14 -4.94
C VAL A 323 -2.94 -13.85 -4.42
N ALA A 324 -3.61 -13.32 -3.38
CA ALA A 324 -4.85 -13.87 -2.88
C ALA A 324 -5.95 -13.92 -3.97
N LEU A 325 -6.09 -12.83 -4.74
CA LEU A 325 -7.04 -12.78 -5.88
C LEU A 325 -6.66 -13.79 -6.97
N GLY A 326 -5.37 -13.82 -7.32
CA GLY A 326 -4.88 -14.71 -8.35
C GLY A 326 -4.99 -16.20 -7.97
N ALA A 327 -4.77 -16.53 -6.70
CA ALA A 327 -4.99 -17.89 -6.20
C ALA A 327 -6.46 -18.32 -6.35
N ALA A 328 -7.41 -17.42 -6.02
CA ALA A 328 -8.84 -17.69 -6.23
C ALA A 328 -9.16 -17.90 -7.71
N TYR A 329 -8.63 -17.04 -8.59
CA TYR A 329 -8.81 -17.20 -10.03
C TYR A 329 -8.16 -18.48 -10.57
N ALA A 330 -7.00 -18.90 -10.04
CA ALA A 330 -6.37 -20.17 -10.42
C ALA A 330 -7.23 -21.38 -10.06
N ALA A 331 -7.87 -21.38 -8.89
CA ALA A 331 -8.79 -22.43 -8.48
C ALA A 331 -10.05 -22.49 -9.36
N LEU A 332 -10.59 -21.35 -9.77
CA LEU A 332 -11.70 -21.26 -10.72
C LEU A 332 -11.30 -21.72 -12.12
N HIS A 333 -10.11 -21.33 -12.59
CA HIS A 333 -9.58 -21.74 -13.89
C HIS A 333 -9.40 -23.25 -14.00
N ARG A 334 -8.78 -23.89 -13.01
CA ARG A 334 -8.59 -25.36 -12.96
C ARG A 334 -9.92 -26.14 -13.09
N ARG A 335 -11.03 -25.51 -12.70
CA ARG A 335 -12.38 -26.08 -12.75
C ARG A 335 -13.20 -25.66 -13.96
N GLY A 336 -12.63 -24.81 -14.84
CA GLY A 336 -13.37 -24.27 -15.98
C GLY A 336 -14.48 -23.30 -15.59
N CYS A 337 -14.42 -22.73 -14.38
CA CYS A 337 -15.44 -21.84 -13.82
C CYS A 337 -15.15 -20.33 -14.05
N ILE A 338 -14.06 -19.99 -14.72
CA ILE A 338 -13.72 -18.61 -15.12
C ILE A 338 -13.31 -18.62 -16.59
N ARG A 339 -13.69 -17.56 -17.32
CA ARG A 339 -13.34 -17.40 -18.74
C ARG A 339 -12.60 -16.09 -18.95
N ALA A 340 -11.65 -16.07 -19.87
CA ALA A 340 -10.99 -14.88 -20.38
C ALA A 340 -12.05 -13.86 -20.86
N GLY A 341 -11.77 -12.59 -20.72
CA GLY A 341 -12.65 -11.49 -21.16
C GLY A 341 -13.89 -11.22 -20.29
N HIS A 342 -14.26 -12.12 -19.36
CA HIS A 342 -15.51 -12.02 -18.60
C HIS A 342 -15.36 -11.45 -17.18
N SER A 343 -14.16 -11.42 -16.62
CA SER A 343 -13.90 -11.06 -15.21
C SER A 343 -13.08 -9.79 -15.12
N ARG A 344 -13.64 -8.65 -15.53
CA ARG A 344 -12.95 -7.37 -15.40
C ARG A 344 -13.08 -6.82 -13.97
N LEU A 345 -11.97 -6.37 -13.38
CA LEU A 345 -11.99 -5.59 -12.14
C LEU A 345 -12.62 -4.21 -12.42
N VAL A 346 -13.82 -4.01 -11.91
CA VAL A 346 -14.57 -2.75 -12.12
C VAL A 346 -14.13 -1.69 -11.13
N THR A 347 -13.87 -2.08 -9.88
CA THR A 347 -13.47 -1.18 -8.79
C THR A 347 -12.46 -1.84 -7.87
N SER A 348 -11.59 -1.05 -7.27
CA SER A 348 -10.72 -1.48 -6.17
C SER A 348 -11.37 -1.33 -4.78
N CYS A 349 -12.54 -0.69 -4.67
CA CYS A 349 -13.25 -0.49 -3.42
C CYS A 349 -13.93 -1.78 -2.94
N LEU A 350 -13.15 -2.74 -2.49
CA LEU A 350 -13.56 -4.11 -2.16
C LEU A 350 -13.44 -4.42 -0.65
N GLY A 351 -12.83 -3.52 0.12
CA GLY A 351 -12.62 -3.66 1.56
C GLY A 351 -13.87 -3.32 2.39
N PRO A 352 -13.71 -3.21 3.71
CA PRO A 352 -14.81 -2.87 4.61
C PRO A 352 -15.42 -1.51 4.31
N ASP A 353 -16.74 -1.43 4.47
CA ASP A 353 -17.48 -0.17 4.35
C ASP A 353 -17.17 0.76 5.53
N LEU A 354 -17.32 2.06 5.32
CA LEU A 354 -17.14 3.07 6.36
C LEU A 354 -18.23 3.00 7.44
N GLY A 355 -19.40 2.47 7.08
CA GLY A 355 -20.61 2.45 7.89
C GLY A 355 -21.60 3.55 7.52
N ASP A 356 -22.82 3.39 8.01
CA ASP A 356 -23.91 4.33 7.83
C ASP A 356 -23.83 5.54 8.78
N ASP A 357 -24.71 6.50 8.60
CA ASP A 357 -24.79 7.71 9.45
C ASP A 357 -24.96 7.39 10.94
N MET A 358 -25.64 6.29 11.29
CA MET A 358 -25.83 5.87 12.67
C MET A 358 -24.51 5.38 13.29
N THR A 359 -23.79 4.53 12.57
CA THR A 359 -22.48 4.00 12.98
C THR A 359 -21.44 5.12 13.15
N LEU A 360 -21.41 6.04 12.18
CA LEU A 360 -20.52 7.21 12.23
C LEU A 360 -20.91 8.14 13.39
N GLY A 361 -22.21 8.36 13.62
CA GLY A 361 -22.72 9.17 14.72
C GLY A 361 -22.32 8.62 16.09
N VAL A 362 -22.36 7.30 16.30
CA VAL A 362 -21.88 6.66 17.52
C VAL A 362 -20.39 6.92 17.75
N THR A 363 -19.58 6.75 16.69
CA THR A 363 -18.14 7.05 16.78
C THR A 363 -17.89 8.53 17.10
N LEU A 364 -18.54 9.44 16.41
CA LEU A 364 -18.39 10.88 16.60
C LEU A 364 -18.83 11.32 18.00
N ASN A 365 -19.90 10.73 18.51
CA ASN A 365 -20.36 11.02 19.89
C ASN A 365 -19.32 10.59 20.94
N ARG A 366 -18.65 9.46 20.76
CA ARG A 366 -17.53 9.03 21.62
C ARG A 366 -16.37 10.04 21.60
N TRP A 367 -16.10 10.65 20.44
CA TRP A 367 -15.05 11.66 20.27
C TRP A 367 -15.52 13.10 20.52
N HIS A 368 -16.76 13.34 20.95
CA HIS A 368 -17.35 14.68 21.08
C HIS A 368 -16.54 15.65 21.96
N GLY A 369 -15.74 15.12 22.92
CA GLY A 369 -14.82 15.91 23.73
C GLY A 369 -13.70 16.57 22.91
N PHE A 370 -13.30 15.99 21.78
CA PHE A 370 -12.12 16.35 21.00
C PHE A 370 -12.44 16.96 19.64
N VAL A 371 -13.60 16.63 19.09
CA VAL A 371 -14.04 17.08 17.77
C VAL A 371 -15.40 17.76 17.82
N GLU A 372 -15.63 18.65 16.87
CA GLU A 372 -16.93 19.15 16.49
C GLU A 372 -17.31 18.58 15.13
N TYR A 373 -18.60 18.33 14.91
CA TYR A 373 -19.06 17.76 13.65
C TYR A 373 -20.47 18.24 13.30
N GLU A 374 -20.72 18.29 12.01
CA GLU A 374 -22.03 18.62 11.46
C GLU A 374 -22.40 17.65 10.34
N ARG A 375 -23.70 17.38 10.19
CA ARG A 375 -24.22 16.57 9.10
C ARG A 375 -24.52 17.45 7.90
N VAL A 376 -24.06 17.01 6.72
CA VAL A 376 -24.24 17.74 5.44
C VAL A 376 -25.05 16.92 4.46
N SER A 377 -25.79 17.59 3.59
CA SER A 377 -26.63 16.94 2.57
C SER A 377 -25.84 16.54 1.32
N ASP A 378 -24.75 17.25 1.03
CA ASP A 378 -23.89 17.01 -0.14
C ASP A 378 -22.41 17.03 0.25
N PRO A 379 -21.85 15.87 0.67
CA PRO A 379 -20.46 15.78 1.09
C PRO A 379 -19.48 16.11 -0.03
N ALA A 380 -19.81 15.86 -1.31
CA ALA A 380 -18.92 16.15 -2.43
C ALA A 380 -18.77 17.66 -2.67
N GLU A 381 -19.88 18.41 -2.62
CA GLU A 381 -19.84 19.88 -2.72
C GLU A 381 -19.06 20.51 -1.57
N VAL A 382 -19.28 20.03 -0.35
CA VAL A 382 -18.57 20.53 0.84
C VAL A 382 -17.08 20.20 0.77
N ALA A 383 -16.71 19.01 0.33
CA ALA A 383 -15.30 18.66 0.14
C ALA A 383 -14.63 19.56 -0.92
N ALA A 384 -15.30 19.84 -2.04
CA ALA A 384 -14.77 20.74 -3.06
C ALA A 384 -14.63 22.19 -2.56
N GLU A 385 -15.56 22.66 -1.71
CA GLU A 385 -15.46 23.97 -1.07
C GLU A 385 -14.29 24.04 -0.10
N LEU A 386 -14.13 23.01 0.75
CA LEU A 386 -13.01 22.92 1.69
C LEU A 386 -11.67 22.90 0.95
N LEU A 387 -11.55 22.14 -0.13
CA LEU A 387 -10.35 22.12 -0.97
C LEU A 387 -10.02 23.52 -1.52
N GLN A 388 -11.02 24.26 -2.00
CA GLN A 388 -10.80 25.61 -2.50
C GLN A 388 -10.38 26.60 -1.40
N ARG A 389 -10.96 26.48 -0.20
CA ARG A 389 -10.76 27.44 0.90
C ARG A 389 -9.57 27.10 1.79
N GLU A 390 -9.44 25.82 2.16
CA GLU A 390 -8.46 25.34 3.14
C GLU A 390 -7.23 24.69 2.46
N GLY A 391 -7.36 24.31 1.19
CA GLY A 391 -6.34 23.64 0.39
C GLY A 391 -6.25 22.13 0.59
N VAL A 392 -6.70 21.58 1.72
CA VAL A 392 -6.58 20.15 2.08
C VAL A 392 -7.83 19.67 2.79
N VAL A 393 -8.23 18.43 2.56
CA VAL A 393 -9.33 17.76 3.29
C VAL A 393 -9.08 16.25 3.39
N GLY A 394 -9.37 15.64 4.54
CA GLY A 394 -9.52 14.20 4.68
C GLY A 394 -10.85 13.73 4.07
N TRP A 395 -10.81 12.65 3.31
CA TRP A 395 -11.99 12.11 2.61
C TRP A 395 -12.15 10.62 2.87
N MET A 396 -13.31 10.22 3.40
CA MET A 396 -13.64 8.85 3.71
C MET A 396 -15.07 8.51 3.25
N GLN A 397 -15.21 7.53 2.34
CA GLN A 397 -16.51 7.14 1.80
C GLN A 397 -16.58 5.65 1.47
N GLY A 398 -17.74 5.04 1.67
CA GLY A 398 -18.07 3.70 1.26
C GLY A 398 -17.02 2.65 1.62
N ARG A 399 -16.85 1.66 0.75
CA ARG A 399 -15.88 0.58 0.92
C ARG A 399 -14.45 1.06 0.65
N SER A 400 -13.50 0.60 1.47
CA SER A 400 -12.09 0.92 1.29
C SER A 400 -11.47 0.22 0.07
N GLU A 401 -10.40 0.80 -0.44
CA GLU A 401 -9.62 0.24 -1.54
C GLU A 401 -8.86 -1.02 -1.13
N TYR A 402 -8.77 -1.98 -2.03
CA TYR A 402 -7.85 -3.10 -2.01
C TYR A 402 -6.60 -2.77 -2.82
N GLY A 403 -5.42 -2.92 -2.21
CA GLY A 403 -4.14 -2.54 -2.77
C GLY A 403 -3.47 -1.35 -2.06
N PRO A 404 -2.22 -1.02 -2.41
CA PRO A 404 -1.38 -0.08 -1.67
C PRO A 404 -1.73 1.40 -1.93
N ARG A 405 -2.70 1.69 -2.81
CA ARG A 405 -3.04 3.06 -3.24
C ARG A 405 -4.41 3.49 -2.71
N ALA A 406 -4.50 4.73 -2.23
CA ALA A 406 -5.78 5.38 -2.02
C ALA A 406 -6.31 5.89 -3.37
N LEU A 407 -7.53 5.51 -3.70
CA LEU A 407 -8.16 5.79 -4.98
C LEU A 407 -9.49 6.55 -4.83
N GLY A 408 -9.67 7.26 -3.72
CA GLY A 408 -10.82 8.13 -3.48
C GLY A 408 -11.83 7.58 -2.47
N ALA A 409 -11.49 6.54 -1.68
CA ALA A 409 -12.32 6.06 -0.59
C ALA A 409 -11.69 6.33 0.80
N ARG A 410 -10.37 6.25 0.92
CA ARG A 410 -9.60 6.57 2.14
C ARG A 410 -8.43 7.49 1.79
N SER A 411 -8.76 8.74 1.47
CA SER A 411 -7.85 9.69 0.83
C SER A 411 -7.64 10.97 1.64
N ILE A 412 -6.46 11.55 1.52
CA ILE A 412 -6.26 12.98 1.77
C ILE A 412 -6.22 13.65 0.41
N LEU A 413 -7.13 14.59 0.20
CA LEU A 413 -7.25 15.36 -1.03
C LEU A 413 -6.66 16.75 -0.84
N ALA A 414 -6.04 17.32 -1.89
CA ALA A 414 -5.51 18.66 -1.81
C ALA A 414 -5.57 19.43 -3.15
N ASP A 415 -5.50 20.76 -3.08
CA ASP A 415 -5.54 21.66 -4.24
C ASP A 415 -4.18 21.65 -4.96
N PRO A 416 -4.08 21.15 -6.20
CA PRO A 416 -2.82 21.05 -6.91
C PRO A 416 -2.27 22.40 -7.43
N ARG A 417 -3.05 23.49 -7.38
CA ARG A 417 -2.70 24.81 -7.92
C ARG A 417 -1.69 25.57 -7.05
N GLN A 418 -1.55 25.18 -5.78
CA GLN A 418 -0.66 25.82 -4.81
C GLN A 418 0.65 25.04 -4.74
N ALA A 419 1.74 25.62 -5.24
CA ALA A 419 3.04 24.94 -5.32
C ALA A 419 3.61 24.55 -3.94
N ASP A 420 3.43 25.41 -2.92
CA ASP A 420 3.88 25.21 -1.55
C ASP A 420 3.10 24.12 -0.79
N LEU A 421 1.92 23.77 -1.30
CA LEU A 421 1.07 22.76 -0.66
C LEU A 421 1.72 21.36 -0.65
N LYS A 422 2.55 21.05 -1.65
CA LYS A 422 3.35 19.84 -1.69
C LYS A 422 4.25 19.72 -0.47
N ASP A 423 4.98 20.77 -0.14
CA ASP A 423 5.91 20.77 0.99
C ASP A 423 5.16 20.75 2.32
N ARG A 424 4.05 21.49 2.44
CA ARG A 424 3.17 21.46 3.62
C ARG A 424 2.62 20.07 3.86
N LEU A 425 2.10 19.38 2.83
CA LEU A 425 1.57 18.02 2.95
C LEU A 425 2.66 17.02 3.35
N ASN A 426 3.85 17.11 2.75
CA ASN A 426 4.95 16.22 3.09
C ASN A 426 5.43 16.45 4.53
N THR A 427 5.59 17.69 4.96
CA THR A 427 6.16 18.03 6.26
C THR A 427 5.16 17.87 7.40
N ILE A 428 3.93 18.40 7.24
CA ILE A 428 2.98 18.51 8.36
C ILE A 428 2.10 17.24 8.46
N VAL A 429 1.56 16.78 7.32
CA VAL A 429 0.58 15.69 7.31
C VAL A 429 1.25 14.33 7.19
N LYS A 430 2.31 14.24 6.37
CA LYS A 430 2.95 12.96 6.05
C LYS A 430 4.23 12.70 6.82
N GLU A 431 4.82 13.72 7.43
CA GLU A 431 6.11 13.63 8.15
C GLU A 431 7.15 12.83 7.34
N ARG A 432 7.36 13.24 6.08
CA ARG A 432 8.20 12.53 5.13
C ARG A 432 9.02 13.49 4.26
N GLU A 433 9.89 12.95 3.45
CA GLU A 433 10.81 13.67 2.61
C GLU A 433 10.08 14.55 1.57
N THR A 434 10.54 15.81 1.39
CA THR A 434 9.89 16.80 0.52
C THR A 434 9.97 16.48 -0.97
N PHE A 435 10.97 15.68 -1.41
CA PHE A 435 11.08 15.27 -2.81
C PHE A 435 9.95 14.32 -3.24
N ARG A 436 9.28 13.66 -2.30
CA ARG A 436 8.24 12.66 -2.64
C ARG A 436 7.07 13.32 -3.36
N PRO A 437 6.71 12.80 -4.55
CA PRO A 437 5.62 13.36 -5.35
C PRO A 437 4.25 12.96 -4.81
N PHE A 438 3.25 13.73 -5.23
CA PHE A 438 1.84 13.39 -5.05
C PHE A 438 1.17 13.08 -6.39
N ALA A 439 0.17 12.21 -6.35
CA ALA A 439 -0.58 11.78 -7.52
C ALA A 439 -1.79 12.71 -7.75
N PRO A 440 -2.01 13.22 -8.98
CA PRO A 440 -3.25 13.89 -9.33
C PRO A 440 -4.36 12.87 -9.61
N ALA A 441 -5.54 13.06 -9.01
CA ALA A 441 -6.79 12.49 -9.49
C ALA A 441 -7.48 13.52 -10.38
N MET A 442 -8.00 13.10 -11.54
CA MET A 442 -8.51 14.02 -12.54
C MET A 442 -9.67 13.45 -13.34
N LEU A 443 -10.52 14.34 -13.83
CA LEU A 443 -11.55 13.97 -14.79
C LEU A 443 -10.92 13.53 -16.13
N LEU A 444 -11.60 12.65 -16.85
CA LEU A 444 -11.12 12.11 -18.13
C LEU A 444 -10.76 13.22 -19.14
N GLU A 445 -11.59 14.24 -19.26
CA GLU A 445 -11.35 15.36 -20.17
C GLU A 445 -10.18 16.26 -19.74
N ASP A 446 -9.91 16.35 -18.43
CA ASP A 446 -8.73 17.06 -17.93
C ASP A 446 -7.44 16.23 -18.16
N ALA A 447 -7.50 14.90 -18.00
CA ALA A 447 -6.40 14.00 -18.34
C ALA A 447 -6.03 14.11 -19.84
N ALA A 448 -7.02 14.03 -20.74
CA ALA A 448 -6.81 14.15 -22.17
C ALA A 448 -6.18 15.50 -22.60
N ARG A 449 -6.47 16.58 -21.85
CA ARG A 449 -5.88 17.90 -22.10
C ARG A 449 -4.50 18.08 -21.51
N MET A 450 -4.23 17.51 -20.33
CA MET A 450 -3.05 17.82 -19.53
C MET A 450 -1.91 16.83 -19.70
N LEU A 451 -2.22 15.60 -20.07
CA LEU A 451 -1.24 14.53 -20.15
C LEU A 451 -0.91 14.20 -21.61
N ASP A 452 0.32 13.73 -21.80
CA ASP A 452 0.76 13.11 -23.02
C ASP A 452 0.79 11.59 -22.79
N VAL A 453 -0.33 10.93 -23.15
CA VAL A 453 -0.54 9.49 -22.92
C VAL A 453 -0.58 8.74 -24.25
N SER A 454 -0.09 7.52 -24.27
CA SER A 454 -0.13 6.65 -25.45
C SER A 454 -1.55 6.14 -25.75
N GLY A 455 -2.44 6.13 -24.73
CA GLY A 455 -3.78 5.57 -24.79
C GLY A 455 -3.85 4.07 -24.50
N ALA A 456 -2.68 3.43 -24.29
CA ALA A 456 -2.59 2.03 -23.90
C ALA A 456 -2.86 1.81 -22.39
N GLU A 457 -2.60 2.83 -21.57
CA GLU A 457 -2.60 2.76 -20.11
C GLU A 457 -3.99 2.76 -19.52
N ASP A 458 -4.24 1.89 -18.55
CA ASP A 458 -5.39 2.02 -17.65
C ASP A 458 -5.04 2.96 -16.51
N LEU A 459 -5.37 4.24 -16.63
CA LEU A 459 -5.01 5.30 -15.69
C LEU A 459 -5.89 5.36 -14.43
N ARG A 460 -6.80 4.40 -14.20
CA ARG A 460 -7.70 4.42 -13.04
C ARG A 460 -7.00 4.17 -11.69
N TYR A 461 -5.82 3.55 -11.70
CA TYR A 461 -5.23 2.93 -10.50
C TYR A 461 -3.86 3.50 -10.07
N MET A 462 -3.42 4.63 -10.62
CA MET A 462 -2.11 5.24 -10.31
C MET A 462 -0.91 4.31 -10.59
N THR A 463 -1.02 3.43 -11.56
CA THR A 463 0.00 2.43 -11.89
C THR A 463 0.99 2.88 -12.98
N PHE A 464 0.79 4.05 -13.57
CA PHE A 464 1.65 4.62 -14.59
C PHE A 464 2.09 6.05 -14.24
N THR A 465 3.28 6.46 -14.68
CA THR A 465 3.62 7.87 -14.83
C THR A 465 3.46 8.28 -16.27
N SER A 466 2.96 9.51 -16.49
CA SER A 466 2.77 10.09 -17.81
C SER A 466 3.34 11.50 -17.85
N PRO A 467 3.94 11.96 -18.97
CA PRO A 467 4.39 13.33 -19.10
C PRO A 467 3.22 14.31 -18.98
N VAL A 468 3.42 15.38 -18.23
CA VAL A 468 2.48 16.51 -18.18
C VAL A 468 2.90 17.50 -19.26
N ARG A 469 1.95 17.87 -20.15
CA ARG A 469 2.19 18.85 -21.22
C ARG A 469 2.74 20.15 -20.64
N GLU A 470 3.77 20.68 -21.23
CA GLU A 470 4.52 21.82 -20.71
C GLU A 470 3.65 23.02 -20.39
N ASP A 471 2.70 23.36 -21.28
CA ASP A 471 1.75 24.46 -21.12
C ASP A 471 0.70 24.23 -19.99
N GLN A 472 0.59 23.01 -19.46
CA GLN A 472 -0.34 22.65 -18.38
C GLN A 472 0.35 22.54 -17.01
N ARG A 473 1.68 22.41 -16.93
CA ARG A 473 2.43 22.21 -15.68
C ARG A 473 2.16 23.31 -14.65
N ALA A 474 2.09 24.56 -15.08
CA ALA A 474 1.82 25.71 -14.21
C ALA A 474 0.41 25.71 -13.60
N ARG A 475 -0.51 24.90 -14.11
CA ARG A 475 -1.89 24.79 -13.58
C ARG A 475 -2.01 23.82 -12.40
N ILE A 476 -1.08 22.84 -12.31
CA ILE A 476 -1.07 21.80 -11.27
C ILE A 476 0.33 21.60 -10.66
N PRO A 477 1.04 22.68 -10.28
CA PRO A 477 2.46 22.63 -9.93
C PRO A 477 2.76 21.67 -8.76
N ALA A 478 1.85 21.50 -7.80
CA ALA A 478 2.04 20.60 -6.67
C ALA A 478 1.91 19.10 -7.03
N ALA A 479 1.39 18.77 -8.22
CA ALA A 479 1.18 17.39 -8.69
C ALA A 479 2.17 16.99 -9.81
N VAL A 480 3.04 17.90 -10.25
CA VAL A 480 4.08 17.63 -11.25
C VAL A 480 5.35 17.17 -10.55
N HIS A 481 5.93 16.06 -11.02
CA HIS A 481 7.21 15.54 -10.54
C HIS A 481 8.37 16.42 -11.05
N ALA A 482 9.56 16.25 -10.47
CA ALA A 482 10.75 17.03 -10.85
C ALA A 482 11.14 16.83 -12.33
N ASP A 483 10.88 15.65 -12.90
CA ASP A 483 11.12 15.29 -14.30
C ASP A 483 10.01 15.74 -15.27
N GLY A 484 8.99 16.45 -14.78
CA GLY A 484 7.85 16.91 -15.59
C GLY A 484 6.76 15.87 -15.82
N THR A 485 6.83 14.71 -15.18
CA THR A 485 5.78 13.67 -15.23
C THR A 485 4.78 13.84 -14.09
N ALA A 486 3.69 13.07 -14.12
CA ALA A 486 2.77 12.86 -13.00
C ALA A 486 2.35 11.38 -12.98
N ARG A 487 1.83 10.91 -11.83
CA ARG A 487 1.23 9.58 -11.70
C ARG A 487 -0.29 9.71 -11.56
N PRO A 488 -1.02 9.85 -12.66
CA PRO A 488 -2.43 10.20 -12.66
C PRO A 488 -3.32 9.06 -12.16
N GLN A 489 -4.47 9.46 -11.61
CA GLN A 489 -5.67 8.66 -11.48
C GLN A 489 -6.78 9.33 -12.32
N VAL A 490 -7.25 8.67 -13.35
CA VAL A 490 -8.46 9.11 -14.08
C VAL A 490 -9.69 8.58 -13.36
N VAL A 491 -10.63 9.48 -13.06
CA VAL A 491 -11.86 9.15 -12.33
C VAL A 491 -13.03 9.39 -13.26
N THR A 492 -13.85 8.35 -13.45
CA THR A 492 -15.13 8.45 -14.18
C THR A 492 -16.30 8.33 -13.22
N GLU A 493 -17.47 8.79 -13.63
CA GLU A 493 -18.70 8.65 -12.84
C GLU A 493 -19.03 7.17 -12.57
N ALA A 494 -18.76 6.29 -13.53
CA ALA A 494 -19.02 4.86 -13.42
C ALA A 494 -18.09 4.16 -12.42
N ASP A 495 -16.82 4.60 -12.30
CA ASP A 495 -15.84 3.97 -11.41
C ASP A 495 -16.03 4.40 -9.95
N ASN A 496 -16.22 5.72 -9.71
CA ASN A 496 -16.40 6.29 -8.38
C ASN A 496 -17.27 7.56 -8.46
N PRO A 497 -18.62 7.45 -8.37
CA PRO A 497 -19.54 8.56 -8.56
C PRO A 497 -19.30 9.72 -7.57
N LEU A 498 -19.03 9.42 -6.29
CA LEU A 498 -18.83 10.48 -5.29
C LEU A 498 -17.53 11.23 -5.51
N PHE A 499 -16.46 10.53 -5.82
CA PHE A 499 -15.17 11.17 -6.10
C PHE A 499 -15.20 11.97 -7.41
N TRP A 500 -15.88 11.44 -8.43
CA TRP A 500 -16.14 12.18 -9.68
C TRP A 500 -16.93 13.48 -9.41
N ARG A 501 -17.92 13.45 -8.51
CA ARG A 501 -18.67 14.66 -8.11
C ARG A 501 -17.79 15.70 -7.45
N ILE A 502 -16.81 15.30 -6.57
CA ILE A 502 -15.84 16.25 -6.01
C ILE A 502 -15.05 16.93 -7.12
N LEU A 503 -14.49 16.17 -8.06
CA LEU A 503 -13.71 16.71 -9.17
C LEU A 503 -14.53 17.66 -10.04
N THR A 504 -15.78 17.31 -10.32
CA THR A 504 -16.72 18.15 -11.07
C THR A 504 -17.07 19.43 -10.32
N ALA A 505 -17.34 19.35 -9.02
CA ALA A 505 -17.63 20.51 -8.17
C ALA A 505 -16.40 21.41 -8.04
N PHE A 506 -15.21 20.83 -7.86
CA PHE A 506 -13.95 21.57 -7.81
C PHE A 506 -13.63 22.26 -9.14
N LYS A 507 -13.92 21.60 -10.28
CA LYS A 507 -13.78 22.19 -11.62
C LYS A 507 -14.68 23.40 -11.81
N ARG A 508 -15.93 23.34 -11.37
CA ARG A 508 -16.86 24.50 -11.44
C ARG A 508 -16.33 25.69 -10.63
N ARG A 509 -15.66 25.45 -9.50
CA ARG A 509 -15.14 26.48 -8.60
C ARG A 509 -13.79 27.06 -9.05
N THR A 510 -12.95 26.25 -9.72
CA THR A 510 -11.54 26.56 -9.94
C THR A 510 -11.09 26.56 -11.41
N GLY A 511 -11.91 26.03 -12.30
CA GLY A 511 -11.59 25.87 -13.72
C GLY A 511 -10.77 24.63 -14.06
N ILE A 512 -10.43 23.76 -13.07
CA ILE A 512 -9.74 22.48 -13.29
C ILE A 512 -10.40 21.35 -12.50
N GLY A 513 -10.62 20.21 -13.14
CA GLY A 513 -11.14 18.99 -12.51
C GLY A 513 -10.02 18.08 -12.04
N VAL A 514 -9.07 18.63 -11.28
CA VAL A 514 -7.87 17.92 -10.79
C VAL A 514 -7.66 18.25 -9.32
N VAL A 515 -7.43 17.21 -8.51
CA VAL A 515 -7.00 17.33 -7.11
C VAL A 515 -5.82 16.40 -6.85
N ILE A 516 -4.95 16.73 -5.90
CA ILE A 516 -4.00 15.76 -5.36
C ILE A 516 -4.81 14.68 -4.62
N ASN A 517 -4.48 13.42 -4.86
CA ASN A 517 -4.98 12.27 -4.11
C ASN A 517 -3.81 11.50 -3.48
N THR A 518 -3.79 11.43 -2.17
CA THR A 518 -2.80 10.63 -1.44
C THR A 518 -3.47 9.78 -0.36
N SER A 519 -2.82 8.70 0.05
CA SER A 519 -3.36 7.78 1.05
C SER A 519 -3.68 8.50 2.36
N PHE A 520 -4.81 8.16 2.99
CA PHE A 520 -5.15 8.70 4.30
C PHE A 520 -4.42 7.90 5.38
N ASN A 521 -3.21 8.29 5.65
CA ASN A 521 -2.35 7.79 6.73
C ASN A 521 -1.25 8.79 7.03
N THR A 522 -0.61 8.66 8.17
CA THR A 522 0.65 9.34 8.51
C THR A 522 1.84 8.39 8.32
N ALA A 523 3.06 8.82 8.67
CA ALA A 523 4.25 7.99 8.51
C ALA A 523 4.14 6.69 9.33
N GLY A 524 4.51 5.55 8.72
CA GLY A 524 4.65 4.27 9.41
C GLY A 524 3.35 3.48 9.62
N GLU A 525 2.17 4.03 9.35
CA GLU A 525 0.90 3.33 9.52
C GLU A 525 0.27 2.89 8.19
N PRO A 526 -0.58 1.83 8.20
CA PRO A 526 -1.44 1.50 7.07
C PRO A 526 -2.43 2.62 6.75
N ILE A 527 -3.00 2.62 5.55
CA ILE A 527 -4.14 3.48 5.22
C ILE A 527 -5.26 3.25 6.25
N VAL A 528 -5.91 4.32 6.71
CA VAL A 528 -7.01 4.24 7.69
C VAL A 528 -8.16 3.38 7.16
N GLN A 529 -8.81 2.62 8.03
CA GLN A 529 -9.97 1.83 7.68
C GLN A 529 -11.26 2.46 8.20
N THR A 530 -11.26 2.85 9.46
CA THR A 530 -12.40 3.39 10.19
C THR A 530 -12.22 4.87 10.50
N LEU A 531 -13.31 5.53 10.92
CA LEU A 531 -13.23 6.90 11.40
C LEU A 531 -12.36 7.01 12.66
N ASP A 532 -12.37 6.00 13.55
CA ASP A 532 -11.48 5.93 14.70
C ASP A 532 -9.99 5.89 14.33
N ASP A 533 -9.64 5.39 13.13
CA ASP A 533 -8.27 5.42 12.65
C ASP A 533 -7.90 6.81 12.08
N ALA A 534 -8.87 7.56 11.58
CA ALA A 534 -8.64 8.84 10.92
C ALA A 534 -8.62 10.03 11.89
N LEU A 535 -9.42 9.99 12.97
CA LEU A 535 -9.51 11.09 13.94
C LEU A 535 -8.17 11.42 14.62
N PRO A 536 -7.28 10.46 14.95
CA PRO A 536 -5.93 10.76 15.39
C PRO A 536 -5.14 11.63 14.39
N ALA A 537 -5.28 11.40 13.09
CA ALA A 537 -4.59 12.22 12.08
C ALA A 537 -5.20 13.63 11.99
N LEU A 538 -6.53 13.77 12.14
CA LEU A 538 -7.18 15.09 12.24
C LEU A 538 -6.60 15.91 13.40
N LEU A 539 -6.48 15.29 14.59
CA LEU A 539 -6.02 15.97 15.80
C LEU A 539 -4.51 16.27 15.76
N THR A 540 -3.69 15.37 15.21
CA THR A 540 -2.23 15.43 15.38
C THR A 540 -1.46 15.87 14.14
N ALA A 541 -2.04 15.76 12.92
CA ALA A 541 -1.38 16.07 11.66
C ALA A 541 -1.89 17.36 10.99
N GLY A 542 -2.60 18.22 11.72
CA GLY A 542 -3.01 19.54 11.25
C GLY A 542 -3.95 19.54 10.04
N LEU A 543 -4.75 18.49 9.86
CA LEU A 543 -5.81 18.49 8.84
C LEU A 543 -6.91 19.46 9.25
N PRO A 544 -7.37 20.36 8.37
CA PRO A 544 -8.41 21.33 8.70
C PRO A 544 -9.79 20.69 8.92
N ALA A 545 -10.09 19.62 8.20
CA ALA A 545 -11.33 18.86 8.34
C ALA A 545 -11.23 17.46 7.73
N ILE A 546 -12.13 16.57 8.15
CA ILE A 546 -12.43 15.29 7.50
C ILE A 546 -13.89 15.34 7.03
N VAL A 547 -14.16 14.91 5.80
CA VAL A 547 -15.49 14.58 5.32
C VAL A 547 -15.62 13.06 5.33
N ALA A 548 -16.42 12.53 6.25
CA ALA A 548 -16.64 11.09 6.45
C ALA A 548 -18.14 10.77 6.35
N GLY A 549 -18.52 9.96 5.34
CA GLY A 549 -19.94 9.78 5.02
C GLY A 549 -20.59 11.14 4.78
N ASN A 550 -21.68 11.41 5.50
CA ASN A 550 -22.39 12.68 5.45
C ASN A 550 -21.96 13.66 6.56
N TYR A 551 -20.81 13.47 7.19
CA TYR A 551 -20.34 14.34 8.26
C TYR A 551 -19.08 15.11 7.87
N VAL A 552 -19.04 16.39 8.27
CA VAL A 552 -17.83 17.20 8.32
C VAL A 552 -17.35 17.25 9.75
N VAL A 553 -16.10 16.88 9.98
CA VAL A 553 -15.50 16.76 11.30
C VAL A 553 -14.28 17.66 11.40
N ARG A 554 -14.19 18.44 12.48
CA ARG A 554 -13.08 19.36 12.78
C ARG A 554 -12.55 19.11 14.18
N ALA A 555 -11.26 19.39 14.39
CA ALA A 555 -10.70 19.38 15.74
C ALA A 555 -11.22 20.58 16.55
N LYS A 556 -11.54 20.37 17.82
CA LYS A 556 -11.81 21.48 18.75
C LYS A 556 -10.50 22.21 19.05
N PRO A 557 -10.51 23.55 19.19
CA PRO A 557 -9.27 24.32 19.43
C PRO A 557 -8.52 23.92 20.71
N ASP A 558 -9.24 23.45 21.72
CA ASP A 558 -8.73 23.10 23.05
C ASP A 558 -8.55 21.58 23.27
N TRP A 559 -8.58 20.77 22.22
CA TRP A 559 -8.57 19.29 22.33
C TRP A 559 -7.34 18.76 23.11
N GLU A 560 -6.16 19.39 22.97
CA GLU A 560 -4.94 18.94 23.67
C GLU A 560 -5.07 19.04 25.18
N THR A 561 -5.85 19.99 25.71
CA THR A 561 -6.07 20.14 27.16
C THR A 561 -6.90 19.02 27.75
N ARG A 562 -7.56 18.24 26.90
CA ARG A 562 -8.44 17.11 27.28
C ARG A 562 -7.76 15.74 27.14
N CYS A 563 -6.47 15.72 26.89
CA CYS A 563 -5.69 14.48 26.71
C CYS A 563 -5.90 13.46 27.85
N ASP A 564 -6.14 13.94 29.08
CA ASP A 564 -6.40 13.10 30.26
C ASP A 564 -7.69 12.25 30.16
N GLN A 565 -8.61 12.62 29.26
CA GLN A 565 -9.85 11.87 29.01
C GLN A 565 -9.65 10.74 28.00
N LEU A 566 -8.46 10.62 27.43
CA LEU A 566 -8.10 9.53 26.54
C LEU A 566 -7.63 8.31 27.37
N GLN A 567 -7.64 7.16 26.74
CA GLN A 567 -6.99 5.94 27.24
C GLN A 567 -5.96 5.46 26.24
N ILE A 568 -4.91 4.78 26.72
CA ILE A 568 -3.90 4.19 25.90
C ILE A 568 -4.42 2.84 25.39
N GLN A 569 -4.61 2.74 24.08
CA GLN A 569 -4.92 1.48 23.43
C GLN A 569 -3.60 0.84 22.96
N ARG A 570 -3.27 -0.34 23.51
CA ARG A 570 -2.11 -1.10 23.03
C ARG A 570 -2.38 -1.57 21.60
N PRO A 571 -1.51 -1.25 20.64
CA PRO A 571 -1.60 -1.86 19.31
C PRO A 571 -1.52 -3.38 19.43
N SER A 572 -2.17 -4.11 18.54
CA SER A 572 -2.15 -5.59 18.46
C SER A 572 -0.76 -6.16 18.10
N GLY A 573 0.30 -5.61 18.56
CA GLY A 573 1.69 -5.94 18.33
C GLY A 573 2.62 -5.08 19.17
N GLY A 574 2.09 -4.52 20.24
CA GLY A 574 2.65 -3.69 21.33
C GLY A 574 3.99 -2.99 21.04
N ALA A 575 4.05 -1.70 21.31
CA ALA A 575 5.35 -1.08 21.57
C ALA A 575 5.99 -1.82 22.76
N LEU A 576 7.21 -2.30 22.62
CA LEU A 576 7.96 -2.95 23.68
C LEU A 576 8.74 -1.89 24.43
N LEU A 577 8.54 -1.85 25.75
CA LEU A 577 9.46 -1.20 26.65
C LEU A 577 10.59 -2.18 26.93
N GLU A 578 11.80 -1.84 26.54
CA GLU A 578 13.02 -2.56 26.86
C GLU A 578 13.97 -1.64 27.61
N ASP A 579 14.82 -2.25 28.42
CA ASP A 579 15.98 -1.58 29.01
C ASP A 579 15.59 -0.45 29.99
N ILE A 580 14.70 -0.80 30.96
CA ILE A 580 14.21 0.14 32.00
C ILE A 580 15.36 0.75 32.81
N ASP A 581 16.48 0.03 32.94
CA ASP A 581 17.68 0.48 33.64
C ASP A 581 18.66 1.28 32.77
N ASN A 582 18.31 1.65 31.55
CA ASN A 582 19.17 2.43 30.67
C ASN A 582 19.42 3.83 31.25
N PRO A 583 20.66 4.30 31.33
CA PRO A 583 21.00 5.63 31.87
C PRO A 583 20.38 6.81 31.09
N LEU A 584 19.89 6.58 29.86
CA LEU A 584 19.18 7.56 29.05
C LEU A 584 17.64 7.45 29.16
N GLY A 585 17.14 6.58 30.05
CA GLY A 585 15.72 6.27 30.23
C GLY A 585 15.26 5.03 29.46
N PRO A 586 14.09 4.48 29.81
CA PRO A 586 13.51 3.30 29.16
C PRO A 586 13.35 3.50 27.66
N ARG A 587 13.58 2.45 26.87
CA ARG A 587 13.45 2.47 25.42
C ARG A 587 12.09 1.93 25.01
N LEU A 588 11.37 2.73 24.26
CA LEU A 588 10.10 2.35 23.62
C LEU A 588 10.33 2.14 22.13
N TRP A 589 10.11 0.91 21.67
CA TRP A 589 10.24 0.56 20.26
C TRP A 589 8.96 0.88 19.49
N THR A 590 9.13 1.33 18.23
CA THR A 590 8.00 1.49 17.29
C THR A 590 7.38 0.14 16.98
N THR A 591 6.13 0.15 16.55
CA THR A 591 5.37 -1.06 16.23
C THR A 591 5.97 -1.89 15.08
N ASP A 592 6.81 -1.29 14.23
CA ASP A 592 7.55 -1.98 13.18
C ASP A 592 8.92 -2.52 13.63
N GLY A 593 9.32 -2.26 14.89
CA GLY A 593 10.61 -2.68 15.44
C GLY A 593 11.85 -2.00 14.83
N ARG A 594 11.62 -0.97 13.99
CA ARG A 594 12.71 -0.32 13.23
C ARG A 594 13.31 0.89 13.94
N ARG A 595 12.59 1.47 14.89
CA ARG A 595 13.00 2.67 15.62
C ARG A 595 12.69 2.51 17.10
N TRP A 596 13.43 3.22 17.92
CA TRP A 596 13.17 3.36 19.36
C TRP A 596 13.29 4.82 19.78
N THR A 597 12.68 5.15 20.90
CA THR A 597 12.79 6.47 21.54
C THR A 597 12.91 6.28 23.04
N CYS A 598 13.70 7.12 23.71
CA CYS A 598 13.69 7.18 25.16
C CYS A 598 12.42 7.87 25.65
N VAL A 599 11.90 7.39 26.75
CA VAL A 599 10.75 7.96 27.47
C VAL A 599 11.12 8.21 28.93
N SER A 600 10.37 9.08 29.61
CA SER A 600 10.53 9.26 31.06
C SER A 600 10.13 7.99 31.83
N LEU A 601 10.63 7.85 33.05
CA LEU A 601 10.24 6.73 33.94
C LEU A 601 8.74 6.75 34.21
N GLU A 602 8.19 7.92 34.47
CA GLU A 602 6.75 8.12 34.71
C GLU A 602 5.89 7.68 33.51
N LEU A 603 6.34 7.99 32.29
CA LEU A 603 5.65 7.52 31.10
C LEU A 603 5.81 6.02 30.90
N ALA A 604 6.97 5.45 31.21
CA ALA A 604 7.17 4.01 31.14
C ALA A 604 6.26 3.28 32.13
N GLU A 605 6.13 3.76 33.36
CA GLU A 605 5.19 3.23 34.36
C GLU A 605 3.74 3.32 33.88
N LEU A 606 3.35 4.46 33.31
CA LEU A 606 2.02 4.64 32.72
C LEU A 606 1.75 3.65 31.58
N LEU A 607 2.75 3.43 30.70
CA LEU A 607 2.63 2.49 29.60
C LEU A 607 2.64 1.01 30.06
N HIS A 608 3.29 0.70 31.20
CA HIS A 608 3.25 -0.62 31.82
C HIS A 608 1.93 -0.89 32.55
N ALA A 609 1.39 0.11 33.21
CA ALA A 609 0.07 -0.01 33.82
C ALA A 609 -0.95 -0.41 32.74
N VAL A 610 -1.71 -1.45 32.96
CA VAL A 610 -2.83 -1.82 32.08
C VAL A 610 -3.88 -0.73 32.24
N VAL A 611 -3.82 0.30 31.39
CA VAL A 611 -4.70 1.44 31.46
C VAL A 611 -6.05 1.03 30.88
N THR A 612 -6.92 0.48 31.72
CA THR A 612 -8.34 0.26 31.41
C THR A 612 -9.16 1.54 31.57
N ASN A 613 -8.60 2.53 32.28
CA ASN A 613 -9.20 3.81 32.60
C ASN A 613 -8.62 4.95 31.77
N SER A 614 -9.08 6.18 31.98
CA SER A 614 -8.48 7.35 31.36
C SER A 614 -7.04 7.59 31.83
N ILE A 615 -6.23 8.24 30.98
CA ILE A 615 -4.86 8.63 31.28
C ILE A 615 -4.79 9.43 32.59
N GLY A 616 -5.74 10.36 32.80
CA GLY A 616 -5.79 11.17 34.02
C GLY A 616 -6.03 10.35 35.28
N ALA A 617 -6.89 9.33 35.22
CA ALA A 617 -7.10 8.41 36.33
C ALA A 617 -5.85 7.58 36.61
N ALA A 618 -5.24 7.01 35.57
CA ALA A 618 -4.03 6.21 35.71
C ALA A 618 -2.84 7.02 36.27
N MET A 619 -2.65 8.27 35.85
CA MET A 619 -1.63 9.15 36.45
C MET A 619 -1.90 9.42 37.93
N THR A 620 -3.18 9.54 38.34
CA THR A 620 -3.54 9.71 39.75
C THR A 620 -3.19 8.44 40.56
N ASP A 621 -3.55 7.27 40.06
CA ASP A 621 -3.33 5.98 40.72
C ASP A 621 -1.81 5.68 40.87
N LEU A 622 -0.99 6.12 39.92
CA LEU A 622 0.48 5.99 39.95
C LEU A 622 1.19 7.09 40.75
N GLY A 623 0.46 8.12 41.24
CA GLY A 623 1.06 9.24 41.96
C GLY A 623 1.94 10.15 41.10
N ILE A 624 1.64 10.27 39.81
CA ILE A 624 2.40 11.12 38.89
C ILE A 624 2.00 12.58 39.11
N ASP A 625 2.89 13.35 39.72
CA ASP A 625 2.67 14.77 40.05
C ASP A 625 2.89 15.70 38.86
N ASP A 626 3.97 15.52 38.08
CA ASP A 626 4.27 16.32 36.89
C ASP A 626 3.58 15.76 35.64
N ARG A 627 2.29 16.00 35.54
CA ARG A 627 1.46 15.59 34.41
C ARG A 627 1.82 16.29 33.09
N THR A 628 2.49 17.43 33.16
CA THR A 628 2.79 18.24 31.98
C THR A 628 3.81 17.56 31.08
N ILE A 629 4.89 17.03 31.68
CA ILE A 629 5.93 16.30 30.93
C ILE A 629 5.33 15.04 30.31
N VAL A 630 4.66 14.23 31.11
CA VAL A 630 4.05 12.96 30.64
C VAL A 630 3.05 13.19 29.50
N ARG A 631 2.19 14.22 29.60
CA ARG A 631 1.27 14.58 28.52
C ARG A 631 2.00 14.98 27.26
N HIS A 632 3.02 15.81 27.36
CA HIS A 632 3.80 16.26 26.21
C HIS A 632 4.50 15.08 25.50
N GLU A 633 5.12 14.19 26.26
CA GLU A 633 5.73 12.98 25.71
C GLU A 633 4.70 12.05 25.08
N LEU A 634 3.55 11.84 25.73
CA LEU A 634 2.48 11.00 25.23
C LEU A 634 1.88 11.53 23.92
N LEU A 635 1.65 12.85 23.84
CA LEU A 635 1.21 13.50 22.60
C LEU A 635 2.25 13.39 21.48
N ARG A 636 3.55 13.51 21.81
CA ARG A 636 4.64 13.28 20.86
C ARG A 636 4.62 11.85 20.32
N LEU A 637 4.49 10.84 21.20
CA LEU A 637 4.39 9.43 20.81
C LEU A 637 3.13 9.14 20.00
N TRP A 638 2.03 9.79 20.32
CA TRP A 638 0.79 9.67 19.55
C TRP A 638 0.91 10.30 18.16
N ARG A 639 1.54 11.46 18.03
CA ARG A 639 1.86 12.09 16.73
C ARG A 639 2.71 11.17 15.86
N SER A 640 3.71 10.52 16.45
CA SER A 640 4.59 9.58 15.74
C SER A 640 4.03 8.13 15.62
N ARG A 641 2.78 7.91 16.03
CA ARG A 641 2.09 6.59 15.96
C ARG A 641 2.77 5.46 16.74
N VAL A 642 3.59 5.78 17.71
CA VAL A 642 4.19 4.80 18.64
C VAL A 642 3.15 4.29 19.63
N VAL A 643 2.25 5.16 20.07
CA VAL A 643 1.09 4.82 20.91
C VAL A 643 -0.20 5.18 20.18
N ARG A 644 -1.29 4.50 20.52
CA ARG A 644 -2.63 4.84 20.07
C ARG A 644 -3.45 5.33 21.26
N LEU A 645 -4.06 6.52 21.12
CA LEU A 645 -4.96 7.07 22.11
C LEU A 645 -6.38 7.08 21.54
N VAL A 646 -7.34 6.71 22.37
CA VAL A 646 -8.78 6.71 22.06
C VAL A 646 -9.54 7.28 23.25
N PRO A 647 -10.75 7.84 23.08
CA PRO A 647 -11.57 8.25 24.22
C PRO A 647 -11.78 7.09 25.19
N ALA A 648 -11.63 7.37 26.50
CA ALA A 648 -11.96 6.38 27.52
C ALA A 648 -13.45 6.03 27.43
N VAL A 649 -13.76 4.76 27.67
CA VAL A 649 -15.15 4.30 27.79
C VAL A 649 -15.55 4.49 29.26
N ASP A 650 -16.57 5.28 29.49
CA ASP A 650 -17.14 5.50 30.84
C ASP A 650 -17.74 4.21 31.41
#